data_58d5a5ce8160b271a844b55f81107c60
#
_entry.id   58d5a5ce8160b271a844b55f81107c60
#
_cell.length_a   1.000
_cell.length_b   1.000
_cell.length_c   1.000
_cell.angle_alpha   90.00
_cell.angle_beta   90.00
_cell.angle_gamma   90.00
#
_symmetry.space_group_name_H-M   'P 1'
#
loop_
_entity.id
_entity.type
_entity.pdbx_description
1 polymer ?
#
loop_
_entity_poly.entity_id
_entity_poly.type
_entity_poly.pdbx_seq_one_letter_code
_entity_poly.pdbx_strand_id
1 'polypeptide(L)'
;MFAHLCASTGRSEQAAEMFREVVKQGGNDVDAMLELGELLETQDPKAALKAYSAALKMLAAKGEEGPITAIKNNIGVLNVQLGKFDEAREAFTEALQALGGDADQLEGKLKGAKAKKALQPGVAPIAFNLALLEEQQGNNAAAEARYDAILAAQPDYIDSILRQAKIRAERGDYDMALERTNEAIAAKSDSADALALAGWVLLKAKRWSEAEQQFAALRNLPKPDAAANAKEKTLTHDEYAMVSAANAAYYSAIKEGVLKRNDPKVLKREEEHYERAYSLFQKTLQKNGSNVYAANGLGIILAERGRIDEAKTVFQIVQEGMAAKGSINPDILINQGHVYLAKAQYVQASKLYERAQSQFYFNQNENVMLYQARAHYENGNLEEARKILRKALLIAPWNHRIRFNLAYVIQEMAQRTLNRTMKSTSSDGRLAQVESAIEDLTTALKLFEQLQTLGNQAEFGFDAKRTSVHVSFCKQALTKSKPHLEAAQKEEASISAAKNAQLTARRAIEEGRAAQKAAEELAKETHAKELEAIAAQSERRFKESQARWMSEQAVERPTKKGAKGLGAAPVGEATSDLSEDDDEPAPETRAPPTAEELARQKEALAAAGLADSDDEDEDEDEDAQPSADVEAPAEKKRSADETDEAQAEAAAPKRRRRAVVDDDDDE
;
A
#
# COMPACT_ATOMS: atom_id res chain seq x y z
N MET A 1 -33.40 -20.87 40.59
CA MET A 1 -33.91 -19.69 41.35
C MET A 1 -32.82 -18.64 41.62
N PHE A 2 -31.64 -18.95 42.24
CA PHE A 2 -30.62 -17.95 42.48
C PHE A 2 -29.94 -17.42 41.20
N ALA A 3 -29.72 -18.32 40.23
CA ALA A 3 -29.20 -17.93 38.90
C ALA A 3 -30.14 -16.94 38.17
N HIS A 4 -31.45 -17.18 38.20
CA HIS A 4 -32.45 -16.25 37.64
C HIS A 4 -32.44 -14.89 38.36
N LEU A 5 -32.23 -14.87 39.68
CA LEU A 5 -32.10 -13.63 40.43
C LEU A 5 -30.85 -12.86 40.02
N CYS A 6 -29.73 -13.55 39.82
CA CYS A 6 -28.52 -12.94 39.31
C CYS A 6 -28.70 -12.38 37.90
N ALA A 7 -29.39 -13.13 37.00
CA ALA A 7 -29.72 -12.68 35.66
C ALA A 7 -30.61 -11.41 35.70
N SER A 8 -31.67 -11.42 36.52
CA SER A 8 -32.56 -10.25 36.63
C SER A 8 -31.94 -9.02 37.28
N THR A 9 -30.88 -9.19 38.09
CA THR A 9 -30.10 -8.07 38.70
C THR A 9 -28.95 -7.60 37.87
N GLY A 10 -28.80 -8.07 36.61
CA GLY A 10 -27.74 -7.65 35.67
C GLY A 10 -26.37 -8.28 35.93
N ARG A 11 -26.27 -9.31 36.81
CA ARG A 11 -25.06 -10.07 37.10
C ARG A 11 -24.93 -11.25 36.12
N SER A 12 -24.84 -10.95 34.80
CA SER A 12 -24.93 -11.96 33.74
C SER A 12 -23.81 -12.99 33.79
N GLU A 13 -22.58 -12.62 34.16
CA GLU A 13 -21.44 -13.55 34.28
C GLU A 13 -21.66 -14.58 35.41
N GLN A 14 -22.08 -14.10 36.60
CA GLN A 14 -22.39 -14.98 37.73
C GLN A 14 -23.60 -15.90 37.46
N ALA A 15 -24.62 -15.37 36.80
CA ALA A 15 -25.76 -16.16 36.37
C ALA A 15 -25.34 -17.26 35.38
N ALA A 16 -24.52 -16.93 34.38
CA ALA A 16 -24.03 -17.89 33.40
C ALA A 16 -23.17 -19.01 34.03
N GLU A 17 -22.31 -18.66 35.00
CA GLU A 17 -21.56 -19.69 35.76
C GLU A 17 -22.47 -20.63 36.51
N MET A 18 -23.47 -20.10 37.21
CA MET A 18 -24.45 -20.94 37.97
C MET A 18 -25.28 -21.84 37.05
N PHE A 19 -25.72 -21.31 35.89
CA PHE A 19 -26.46 -22.15 34.93
C PHE A 19 -25.53 -23.22 34.30
N ARG A 20 -24.24 -22.92 34.04
CA ARG A 20 -23.26 -23.92 33.62
C ARG A 20 -23.07 -25.03 34.66
N GLU A 21 -23.07 -24.68 35.95
CA GLU A 21 -22.99 -25.65 37.05
C GLU A 21 -24.22 -26.55 37.09
N VAL A 22 -25.46 -25.99 36.99
CA VAL A 22 -26.72 -26.73 36.92
C VAL A 22 -26.71 -27.71 35.75
N VAL A 23 -26.28 -27.25 34.57
CA VAL A 23 -26.18 -28.10 33.37
C VAL A 23 -25.16 -29.23 33.55
N LYS A 24 -24.00 -28.97 34.20
CA LYS A 24 -22.96 -29.97 34.49
C LYS A 24 -23.39 -31.02 35.52
N GLN A 25 -24.16 -30.65 36.54
CA GLN A 25 -24.60 -31.55 37.59
C GLN A 25 -25.66 -32.57 37.16
N GLY A 26 -25.90 -32.69 35.88
CA GLY A 26 -26.78 -33.71 35.30
C GLY A 26 -28.23 -33.26 35.15
N GLY A 27 -28.44 -31.97 35.13
CA GLY A 27 -29.74 -31.39 34.87
C GLY A 27 -30.17 -31.61 33.42
N ASN A 28 -31.08 -32.54 33.22
CA ASN A 28 -31.93 -32.57 32.03
C ASN A 28 -32.92 -31.37 32.03
N ASP A 29 -32.43 -30.22 32.47
CA ASP A 29 -33.20 -28.99 32.63
C ASP A 29 -33.06 -28.15 31.35
N VAL A 30 -34.08 -28.21 30.52
CA VAL A 30 -34.17 -27.48 29.26
C VAL A 30 -34.19 -25.98 29.53
N ASP A 31 -34.89 -25.52 30.56
CA ASP A 31 -35.02 -24.12 30.89
C ASP A 31 -33.66 -23.52 31.31
N ALA A 32 -32.87 -24.26 32.07
CA ALA A 32 -31.51 -23.84 32.43
C ALA A 32 -30.59 -23.72 31.21
N MET A 33 -30.75 -24.59 30.20
CA MET A 33 -29.97 -24.50 28.95
C MET A 33 -30.42 -23.32 28.08
N LEU A 34 -31.72 -23.02 28.05
CA LEU A 34 -32.24 -21.87 27.30
C LEU A 34 -31.76 -20.54 27.92
N GLU A 35 -31.87 -20.39 29.23
CA GLU A 35 -31.38 -19.21 29.95
C GLU A 35 -29.86 -19.04 29.80
N LEU A 36 -29.11 -20.16 29.88
CA LEU A 36 -27.68 -20.11 29.61
C LEU A 36 -27.37 -19.67 28.17
N GLY A 37 -28.13 -20.17 27.20
CA GLY A 37 -28.03 -19.77 25.81
C GLY A 37 -28.24 -18.25 25.65
N GLU A 38 -29.34 -17.72 26.21
CA GLU A 38 -29.69 -16.29 26.16
C GLU A 38 -28.61 -15.39 26.80
N LEU A 39 -28.09 -15.79 27.95
CA LEU A 39 -27.02 -15.02 28.61
C LEU A 39 -25.70 -15.00 27.83
N LEU A 40 -25.42 -16.04 27.04
CA LEU A 40 -24.18 -16.18 26.29
C LEU A 40 -24.27 -15.66 24.86
N GLU A 41 -25.44 -15.32 24.32
CA GLU A 41 -25.64 -14.85 22.93
C GLU A 41 -24.67 -13.73 22.53
N THR A 42 -24.45 -12.79 23.44
CA THR A 42 -23.59 -11.60 23.17
C THR A 42 -22.14 -11.80 23.59
N GLN A 43 -21.87 -12.70 24.56
CA GLN A 43 -20.53 -12.89 25.15
C GLN A 43 -19.75 -13.99 24.45
N ASP A 44 -20.38 -15.15 24.24
CA ASP A 44 -19.79 -16.32 23.60
C ASP A 44 -20.83 -17.03 22.72
N PRO A 45 -21.01 -16.57 21.47
CA PRO A 45 -21.97 -17.15 20.53
C PRO A 45 -21.76 -18.63 20.27
N LYS A 46 -20.50 -19.14 20.40
CA LYS A 46 -20.22 -20.57 20.24
C LYS A 46 -20.76 -21.42 21.41
N ALA A 47 -20.63 -20.91 22.62
CA ALA A 47 -21.14 -21.55 23.80
C ALA A 47 -22.70 -21.49 23.84
N ALA A 48 -23.28 -20.35 23.44
CA ALA A 48 -24.71 -20.18 23.27
C ALA A 48 -25.30 -21.20 22.26
N LEU A 49 -24.64 -21.34 21.09
CA LEU A 49 -25.05 -22.32 20.07
C LEU A 49 -25.05 -23.76 20.61
N LYS A 50 -24.06 -24.12 21.43
CA LYS A 50 -24.00 -25.43 22.07
C LYS A 50 -25.15 -25.63 23.05
N ALA A 51 -25.46 -24.61 23.86
CA ALA A 51 -26.55 -24.66 24.84
C ALA A 51 -27.92 -24.82 24.14
N TYR A 52 -28.20 -24.03 23.12
CA TYR A 52 -29.47 -24.18 22.36
C TYR A 52 -29.55 -25.50 21.59
N SER A 53 -28.46 -25.98 21.01
CA SER A 53 -28.42 -27.28 20.34
C SER A 53 -28.63 -28.44 21.30
N ALA A 54 -28.14 -28.33 22.53
CA ALA A 54 -28.39 -29.31 23.58
C ALA A 54 -29.87 -29.30 24.04
N ALA A 55 -30.42 -28.09 24.27
CA ALA A 55 -31.84 -27.93 24.61
C ALA A 55 -32.75 -28.53 23.53
N LEU A 56 -32.47 -28.29 22.26
CA LEU A 56 -33.23 -28.83 21.12
C LEU A 56 -33.19 -30.37 21.09
N LYS A 57 -32.02 -30.98 21.29
CA LYS A 57 -31.88 -32.45 21.35
C LYS A 57 -32.68 -33.07 22.50
N MET A 58 -32.70 -32.37 23.62
CA MET A 58 -33.46 -32.85 24.79
C MET A 58 -34.95 -32.74 24.60
N LEU A 59 -35.44 -31.64 24.03
CA LEU A 59 -36.87 -31.50 23.70
C LEU A 59 -37.33 -32.60 22.72
N ALA A 60 -36.49 -32.84 21.68
CA ALA A 60 -36.74 -33.90 20.71
C ALA A 60 -36.77 -35.30 21.38
N ALA A 61 -35.88 -35.58 22.34
CA ALA A 61 -35.83 -36.87 23.05
C ALA A 61 -37.02 -37.06 24.01
N LYS A 62 -37.55 -35.97 24.58
CA LYS A 62 -38.70 -35.99 25.46
C LYS A 62 -40.06 -36.02 24.71
N GLY A 63 -40.06 -35.71 23.42
CA GLY A 63 -41.25 -35.54 22.61
C GLY A 63 -42.15 -34.37 23.09
N GLU A 64 -41.52 -33.39 23.75
CA GLU A 64 -42.22 -32.21 24.25
C GLU A 64 -42.33 -31.15 23.14
N GLU A 65 -43.52 -30.58 22.96
CA GLU A 65 -43.79 -29.43 22.13
C GLU A 65 -43.30 -28.14 22.85
N GLY A 66 -41.98 -27.97 22.99
CA GLY A 66 -41.40 -26.76 23.56
C GLY A 66 -41.24 -25.66 22.54
N PRO A 67 -40.49 -24.56 22.84
CA PRO A 67 -40.28 -23.42 21.94
C PRO A 67 -39.28 -23.76 20.83
N ILE A 68 -39.48 -24.91 20.14
CA ILE A 68 -38.55 -25.43 19.11
C ILE A 68 -38.28 -24.42 18.01
N THR A 69 -39.32 -23.70 17.58
CA THR A 69 -39.21 -22.69 16.52
C THR A 69 -38.33 -21.49 16.93
N ALA A 70 -38.52 -21.00 18.17
CA ALA A 70 -37.73 -19.92 18.71
C ALA A 70 -36.27 -20.34 18.88
N ILE A 71 -36.02 -21.55 19.37
CA ILE A 71 -34.67 -22.10 19.52
C ILE A 71 -33.96 -22.20 18.14
N LYS A 72 -34.65 -22.74 17.12
CA LYS A 72 -34.11 -22.84 15.76
C LYS A 72 -33.85 -21.47 15.19
N ASN A 73 -34.70 -20.47 15.39
CA ASN A 73 -34.49 -19.11 15.00
C ASN A 73 -33.23 -18.53 15.67
N ASN A 74 -33.05 -18.71 16.98
CA ASN A 74 -31.87 -18.25 17.70
C ASN A 74 -30.59 -18.96 17.25
N ILE A 75 -30.65 -20.26 16.97
CA ILE A 75 -29.55 -21.01 16.34
C ILE A 75 -29.17 -20.38 14.97
N GLY A 76 -30.18 -20.05 14.17
CA GLY A 76 -29.99 -19.36 12.90
C GLY A 76 -29.26 -18.03 13.07
N VAL A 77 -29.70 -17.18 14.00
CA VAL A 77 -29.07 -15.87 14.30
C VAL A 77 -27.63 -16.06 14.77
N LEU A 78 -27.35 -17.02 15.66
CA LEU A 78 -25.99 -17.29 16.12
C LEU A 78 -25.09 -17.81 15.00
N ASN A 79 -25.58 -18.63 14.09
CA ASN A 79 -24.84 -19.09 12.93
C ASN A 79 -24.51 -17.92 11.98
N VAL A 80 -25.41 -16.95 11.81
CA VAL A 80 -25.12 -15.70 11.08
C VAL A 80 -23.96 -14.94 11.72
N GLN A 81 -23.99 -14.76 13.05
CA GLN A 81 -22.91 -14.09 13.78
C GLN A 81 -21.56 -14.82 13.66
N LEU A 82 -21.58 -16.14 13.54
CA LEU A 82 -20.39 -16.98 13.35
C LEU A 82 -19.92 -17.08 11.88
N GLY A 83 -20.63 -16.44 10.95
CA GLY A 83 -20.33 -16.48 9.51
C GLY A 83 -20.71 -17.81 8.83
N LYS A 84 -21.53 -18.65 9.49
CA LYS A 84 -21.98 -19.94 8.99
C LYS A 84 -23.34 -19.79 8.31
N PHE A 85 -23.32 -19.23 7.11
CA PHE A 85 -24.55 -18.80 6.43
C PHE A 85 -25.43 -19.96 5.96
N ASP A 86 -24.85 -21.09 5.59
CA ASP A 86 -25.62 -22.25 5.12
C ASP A 86 -26.37 -22.91 6.27
N GLU A 87 -25.71 -23.13 7.42
CA GLU A 87 -26.35 -23.66 8.63
C GLU A 87 -27.43 -22.70 9.19
N ALA A 88 -27.18 -21.36 9.02
CA ALA A 88 -28.18 -20.36 9.41
C ALA A 88 -29.42 -20.45 8.53
N ARG A 89 -29.29 -20.57 7.22
CA ARG A 89 -30.37 -20.73 6.26
C ARG A 89 -31.18 -21.97 6.55
N GLU A 90 -30.51 -23.11 6.81
CA GLU A 90 -31.16 -24.36 7.17
C GLU A 90 -31.99 -24.21 8.46
N ALA A 91 -31.42 -23.63 9.51
CA ALA A 91 -32.11 -23.40 10.80
C ALA A 91 -33.34 -22.50 10.64
N PHE A 92 -33.26 -21.41 9.89
CA PHE A 92 -34.40 -20.54 9.62
C PHE A 92 -35.48 -21.23 8.77
N THR A 93 -35.08 -22.00 7.76
CA THR A 93 -36.01 -22.75 6.90
C THR A 93 -36.77 -23.82 7.70
N GLU A 94 -36.05 -24.56 8.54
CA GLU A 94 -36.68 -25.53 9.46
C GLU A 94 -37.61 -24.85 10.47
N ALA A 95 -37.25 -23.66 10.97
CA ALA A 95 -38.11 -22.90 11.88
C ALA A 95 -39.40 -22.42 11.17
N LEU A 96 -39.30 -22.00 9.92
CA LEU A 96 -40.44 -21.61 9.08
C LEU A 96 -41.36 -22.80 8.81
N GLN A 97 -40.82 -23.97 8.43
CA GLN A 97 -41.56 -25.18 8.15
C GLN A 97 -42.34 -25.68 9.38
N ALA A 98 -41.74 -25.57 10.58
CA ALA A 98 -42.40 -25.93 11.82
C ALA A 98 -43.64 -25.07 12.11
N LEU A 99 -43.69 -23.83 11.59
CA LEU A 99 -44.89 -22.96 11.65
C LEU A 99 -45.82 -23.12 10.44
N GLY A 100 -45.61 -24.10 9.57
CA GLY A 100 -46.36 -24.28 8.34
C GLY A 100 -46.08 -23.19 7.28
N GLY A 101 -45.01 -22.43 7.44
CA GLY A 101 -44.52 -21.48 6.44
C GLY A 101 -43.61 -22.18 5.42
N ASP A 102 -43.58 -21.65 4.24
CA ASP A 102 -42.72 -22.11 3.16
C ASP A 102 -41.79 -20.98 2.72
N ALA A 103 -40.48 -21.22 2.78
CA ALA A 103 -39.45 -20.23 2.44
C ALA A 103 -39.55 -19.82 0.98
N ASP A 104 -39.89 -20.74 0.06
CA ASP A 104 -39.98 -20.49 -1.38
C ASP A 104 -41.23 -19.67 -1.72
N GLN A 105 -42.34 -19.86 -0.96
CA GLN A 105 -43.55 -19.04 -1.12
C GLN A 105 -43.31 -17.57 -0.72
N LEU A 106 -42.38 -17.30 0.17
CA LEU A 106 -41.99 -15.94 0.58
C LEU A 106 -41.07 -15.22 -0.40
N GLU A 107 -40.51 -15.93 -1.39
CA GLU A 107 -39.74 -15.34 -2.48
C GLU A 107 -40.62 -14.76 -3.60
N GLY A 108 -41.87 -15.17 -3.67
CA GLY A 108 -42.85 -14.67 -4.63
C GLY A 108 -43.47 -13.33 -4.22
N LYS A 109 -43.95 -12.55 -5.19
CA LYS A 109 -44.75 -11.35 -4.93
C LYS A 109 -46.15 -11.72 -4.40
N LEU A 110 -46.21 -12.12 -3.15
CA LEU A 110 -47.46 -12.35 -2.46
C LEU A 110 -48.22 -11.02 -2.29
N LYS A 111 -49.49 -10.97 -2.65
CA LYS A 111 -50.32 -9.77 -2.49
C LYS A 111 -51.58 -10.08 -1.69
N GLY A 112 -51.96 -9.17 -0.79
CA GLY A 112 -53.24 -9.14 -0.09
C GLY A 112 -53.49 -10.35 0.80
N ALA A 113 -54.65 -11.00 0.65
CA ALA A 113 -55.11 -12.09 1.51
C ALA A 113 -54.17 -13.33 1.52
N LYS A 114 -53.46 -13.58 0.44
CA LYS A 114 -52.46 -14.68 0.36
C LYS A 114 -51.25 -14.41 1.24
N ALA A 115 -50.74 -13.16 1.25
CA ALA A 115 -49.64 -12.77 2.11
C ALA A 115 -50.01 -12.86 3.60
N LYS A 116 -51.22 -12.37 3.97
CA LYS A 116 -51.75 -12.49 5.35
C LYS A 116 -51.92 -13.95 5.82
N LYS A 117 -52.27 -14.85 4.89
CA LYS A 117 -52.42 -16.29 5.23
C LYS A 117 -51.07 -17.00 5.37
N ALA A 118 -50.08 -16.59 4.58
CA ALA A 118 -48.71 -17.18 4.63
C ALA A 118 -47.92 -16.73 5.85
N LEU A 119 -48.18 -15.52 6.35
CA LEU A 119 -47.48 -14.92 7.49
C LEU A 119 -48.36 -14.97 8.76
N GLN A 120 -48.45 -16.16 9.33
CA GLN A 120 -49.05 -16.33 10.65
C GLN A 120 -48.23 -15.64 11.75
N PRO A 121 -48.83 -15.37 12.95
CA PRO A 121 -48.06 -14.84 14.08
C PRO A 121 -46.83 -15.73 14.37
N GLY A 122 -45.64 -15.12 14.46
CA GLY A 122 -44.35 -15.84 14.64
C GLY A 122 -43.60 -16.14 13.37
N VAL A 123 -44.19 -16.13 12.18
CA VAL A 123 -43.49 -16.33 10.88
C VAL A 123 -42.73 -15.08 10.47
N ALA A 124 -43.26 -13.87 10.72
CA ALA A 124 -42.66 -12.61 10.29
C ALA A 124 -41.22 -12.38 10.82
N PRO A 125 -40.91 -12.62 12.11
CA PRO A 125 -39.55 -12.47 12.61
C PRO A 125 -38.54 -13.43 11.95
N ILE A 126 -38.94 -14.66 11.67
CA ILE A 126 -38.07 -15.66 11.03
C ILE A 126 -37.87 -15.30 9.55
N ALA A 127 -38.94 -14.89 8.86
CA ALA A 127 -38.86 -14.41 7.48
C ALA A 127 -37.96 -13.17 7.37
N PHE A 128 -38.04 -12.29 8.38
CA PHE A 128 -37.18 -11.12 8.47
C PHE A 128 -35.70 -11.52 8.64
N ASN A 129 -35.40 -12.45 9.53
CA ASN A 129 -34.04 -12.95 9.74
C ASN A 129 -33.46 -13.63 8.48
N LEU A 130 -34.31 -14.38 7.76
CA LEU A 130 -33.91 -14.97 6.48
C LEU A 130 -33.65 -13.92 5.41
N ALA A 131 -34.46 -12.87 5.33
CA ALA A 131 -34.24 -11.74 4.44
C ALA A 131 -32.94 -10.99 4.81
N LEU A 132 -32.68 -10.81 6.10
CA LEU A 132 -31.44 -10.21 6.58
C LEU A 132 -30.20 -11.05 6.23
N LEU A 133 -30.29 -12.37 6.29
CA LEU A 133 -29.25 -13.29 5.84
C LEU A 133 -28.94 -13.09 4.35
N GLU A 134 -29.97 -12.99 3.51
CA GLU A 134 -29.81 -12.75 2.08
C GLU A 134 -29.20 -11.39 1.77
N GLU A 135 -29.60 -10.35 2.52
CA GLU A 135 -28.98 -9.03 2.44
C GLU A 135 -27.47 -9.08 2.76
N GLN A 136 -27.08 -9.82 3.81
CA GLN A 136 -25.67 -9.99 4.18
C GLN A 136 -24.86 -10.76 3.15
N GLN A 137 -25.50 -11.66 2.40
CA GLN A 137 -24.88 -12.36 1.27
C GLN A 137 -24.85 -11.54 -0.02
N GLY A 138 -25.38 -10.30 -0.01
CA GLY A 138 -25.44 -9.42 -1.15
C GLY A 138 -26.63 -9.69 -2.10
N ASN A 139 -27.52 -10.62 -1.77
CA ASN A 139 -28.71 -10.94 -2.54
C ASN A 139 -29.85 -9.94 -2.27
N ASN A 140 -29.58 -8.65 -2.48
CA ASN A 140 -30.51 -7.58 -2.12
C ASN A 140 -31.88 -7.71 -2.81
N ALA A 141 -31.95 -8.29 -4.00
CA ALA A 141 -33.23 -8.47 -4.72
C ALA A 141 -34.14 -9.51 -4.01
N ALA A 142 -33.56 -10.62 -3.54
CA ALA A 142 -34.29 -11.64 -2.78
C ALA A 142 -34.72 -11.10 -1.41
N ALA A 143 -33.82 -10.37 -0.73
CA ALA A 143 -34.11 -9.72 0.54
C ALA A 143 -35.28 -8.72 0.41
N GLU A 144 -35.28 -7.84 -0.58
CA GLU A 144 -36.36 -6.88 -0.86
C GLU A 144 -37.69 -7.60 -1.12
N ALA A 145 -37.71 -8.68 -1.92
CA ALA A 145 -38.91 -9.45 -2.18
C ALA A 145 -39.53 -10.04 -0.90
N ARG A 146 -38.69 -10.52 0.03
CA ARG A 146 -39.15 -11.04 1.35
C ARG A 146 -39.64 -9.92 2.26
N TYR A 147 -38.95 -8.76 2.30
CA TYR A 147 -39.43 -7.58 3.03
C TYR A 147 -40.77 -7.10 2.49
N ASP A 148 -40.96 -7.09 1.16
CA ASP A 148 -42.24 -6.76 0.53
C ASP A 148 -43.35 -7.75 0.93
N ALA A 149 -43.04 -9.05 1.02
CA ALA A 149 -43.99 -10.06 1.46
C ALA A 149 -44.40 -9.83 2.93
N ILE A 150 -43.45 -9.49 3.80
CA ILE A 150 -43.75 -9.16 5.20
C ILE A 150 -44.64 -7.91 5.28
N LEU A 151 -44.29 -6.84 4.55
CA LEU A 151 -45.08 -5.61 4.55
C LEU A 151 -46.46 -5.76 3.90
N ALA A 152 -46.63 -6.66 2.95
CA ALA A 152 -47.95 -6.98 2.39
C ALA A 152 -48.89 -7.63 3.42
N ALA A 153 -48.34 -8.31 4.42
CA ALA A 153 -49.11 -8.92 5.54
C ALA A 153 -49.23 -7.99 6.75
N GLN A 154 -48.12 -7.31 7.07
CA GLN A 154 -47.97 -6.41 8.22
C GLN A 154 -47.36 -5.09 7.75
N PRO A 155 -48.20 -4.13 7.30
CA PRO A 155 -47.71 -2.86 6.74
C PRO A 155 -46.94 -2.00 7.74
N ASP A 156 -47.14 -2.22 9.02
CA ASP A 156 -46.50 -1.51 10.16
C ASP A 156 -45.26 -2.21 10.71
N TYR A 157 -44.70 -3.18 9.98
CA TYR A 157 -43.48 -3.88 10.41
C TYR A 157 -42.26 -2.97 10.11
N ILE A 158 -41.93 -2.12 11.08
CA ILE A 158 -40.96 -1.02 10.97
C ILE A 158 -39.59 -1.53 10.51
N ASP A 159 -39.09 -2.65 11.05
CA ASP A 159 -37.75 -3.17 10.73
C ASP A 159 -37.60 -3.50 9.24
N SER A 160 -38.65 -4.06 8.61
CA SER A 160 -38.62 -4.31 7.17
C SER A 160 -38.62 -3.03 6.34
N ILE A 161 -39.37 -1.99 6.78
CA ILE A 161 -39.35 -0.68 6.13
C ILE A 161 -37.94 -0.05 6.20
N LEU A 162 -37.31 -0.11 7.38
CA LEU A 162 -35.96 0.45 7.60
C LEU A 162 -34.90 -0.30 6.81
N ARG A 163 -34.99 -1.64 6.70
CA ARG A 163 -34.03 -2.40 5.87
C ARG A 163 -34.17 -2.06 4.40
N GLN A 164 -35.39 -1.96 3.88
CA GLN A 164 -35.61 -1.48 2.49
C GLN A 164 -35.08 -0.06 2.27
N ALA A 165 -35.31 0.85 3.22
CA ALA A 165 -34.78 2.19 3.14
C ALA A 165 -33.25 2.18 3.07
N LYS A 166 -32.59 1.35 3.89
CA LYS A 166 -31.13 1.20 3.90
C LYS A 166 -30.61 0.65 2.57
N ILE A 167 -31.20 -0.41 2.03
CA ILE A 167 -30.80 -0.98 0.73
C ILE A 167 -30.90 0.07 -0.39
N ARG A 168 -31.96 0.87 -0.40
CA ARG A 168 -32.14 1.95 -1.39
C ARG A 168 -31.10 3.04 -1.24
N ALA A 169 -30.81 3.46 -0.01
CA ALA A 169 -29.77 4.44 0.26
C ALA A 169 -28.38 3.97 -0.16
N GLU A 170 -28.06 2.69 0.02
CA GLU A 170 -26.80 2.07 -0.42
C GLU A 170 -26.69 2.01 -1.95
N ARG A 171 -27.81 1.98 -2.67
CA ARG A 171 -27.87 2.11 -4.13
C ARG A 171 -27.78 3.56 -4.63
N GLY A 172 -27.84 4.54 -3.74
CA GLY A 172 -27.84 5.97 -4.05
C GLY A 172 -29.23 6.57 -4.26
N ASP A 173 -30.32 5.81 -4.09
CA ASP A 173 -31.70 6.28 -4.24
C ASP A 173 -32.18 6.96 -2.93
N TYR A 174 -31.57 8.09 -2.60
CA TYR A 174 -31.78 8.76 -1.32
C TYR A 174 -33.22 9.27 -1.11
N ASP A 175 -33.87 9.76 -2.15
CA ASP A 175 -35.23 10.27 -2.05
C ASP A 175 -36.24 9.16 -1.73
N MET A 176 -36.13 8.01 -2.40
CA MET A 176 -36.97 6.84 -2.11
C MET A 176 -36.65 6.23 -0.73
N ALA A 177 -35.38 6.29 -0.29
CA ALA A 177 -35.00 5.87 1.05
C ALA A 177 -35.60 6.78 2.12
N LEU A 178 -35.62 8.10 1.90
CA LEU A 178 -36.25 9.07 2.80
C LEU A 178 -37.78 8.89 2.87
N GLU A 179 -38.43 8.63 1.74
CA GLU A 179 -39.86 8.32 1.73
C GLU A 179 -40.18 7.13 2.65
N ARG A 180 -39.41 6.04 2.53
CA ARG A 180 -39.56 4.85 3.41
C ARG A 180 -39.25 5.13 4.88
N THR A 181 -38.21 5.92 5.17
CA THR A 181 -37.94 6.26 6.58
C THR A 181 -39.05 7.16 7.16
N ASN A 182 -39.64 8.05 6.37
CA ASN A 182 -40.77 8.87 6.80
C ASN A 182 -42.03 8.01 7.04
N GLU A 183 -42.29 6.97 6.25
CA GLU A 183 -43.35 5.99 6.52
C GLU A 183 -43.12 5.30 7.88
N ALA A 184 -41.89 4.89 8.18
CA ALA A 184 -41.56 4.29 9.48
C ALA A 184 -41.76 5.27 10.64
N ILE A 185 -41.38 6.56 10.48
CA ILE A 185 -41.58 7.62 11.47
C ILE A 185 -43.09 7.91 11.65
N ALA A 186 -43.87 7.89 10.56
CA ALA A 186 -45.31 8.08 10.62
C ALA A 186 -46.02 6.92 11.36
N ALA A 187 -45.56 5.68 11.16
CA ALA A 187 -46.05 4.51 11.86
C ALA A 187 -45.70 4.56 13.36
N LYS A 188 -44.49 5.02 13.71
CA LYS A 188 -44.01 5.15 15.08
C LYS A 188 -43.07 6.34 15.22
N SER A 189 -43.62 7.46 15.70
CA SER A 189 -42.91 8.75 15.80
C SER A 189 -41.75 8.75 16.81
N ASP A 190 -41.74 7.83 17.76
CA ASP A 190 -40.72 7.65 18.79
C ASP A 190 -39.70 6.54 18.46
N SER A 191 -39.68 6.04 17.21
CA SER A 191 -38.69 5.07 16.77
C SER A 191 -37.32 5.72 16.61
N ALA A 192 -36.41 5.39 17.54
CA ALA A 192 -35.04 5.87 17.51
C ALA A 192 -34.31 5.43 16.23
N ASP A 193 -34.52 4.18 15.80
CA ASP A 193 -33.86 3.61 14.61
C ASP A 193 -34.34 4.28 13.33
N ALA A 194 -35.62 4.63 13.24
CA ALA A 194 -36.17 5.35 12.10
C ALA A 194 -35.58 6.77 11.97
N LEU A 195 -35.51 7.51 13.08
CA LEU A 195 -34.90 8.85 13.11
C LEU A 195 -33.39 8.78 12.84
N ALA A 196 -32.70 7.78 13.39
CA ALA A 196 -31.28 7.57 13.16
C ALA A 196 -30.98 7.28 11.67
N LEU A 197 -31.77 6.41 11.06
CA LEU A 197 -31.62 6.05 9.65
C LEU A 197 -31.97 7.23 8.73
N ALA A 198 -33.05 7.97 9.02
CA ALA A 198 -33.41 9.18 8.27
C ALA A 198 -32.28 10.20 8.30
N GLY A 199 -31.72 10.47 9.49
CA GLY A 199 -30.57 11.35 9.64
C GLY A 199 -29.34 10.86 8.86
N TRP A 200 -29.06 9.56 8.88
CA TRP A 200 -27.96 8.97 8.13
C TRP A 200 -28.17 9.07 6.60
N VAL A 201 -29.38 8.80 6.10
CA VAL A 201 -29.71 8.97 4.68
C VAL A 201 -29.54 10.43 4.24
N LEU A 202 -29.99 11.37 5.07
CA LEU A 202 -29.82 12.80 4.80
C LEU A 202 -28.34 13.25 4.77
N LEU A 203 -27.49 12.66 5.64
CA LEU A 203 -26.04 12.88 5.58
C LEU A 203 -25.46 12.38 4.24
N LYS A 204 -25.86 11.17 3.80
CA LYS A 204 -25.44 10.62 2.50
C LYS A 204 -25.95 11.44 1.32
N ALA A 205 -27.17 11.97 1.44
CA ALA A 205 -27.76 12.86 0.44
C ALA A 205 -27.20 14.29 0.47
N LYS A 206 -26.24 14.58 1.35
CA LYS A 206 -25.63 15.90 1.56
C LYS A 206 -26.67 16.98 1.97
N ARG A 207 -27.78 16.60 2.62
CA ARG A 207 -28.84 17.48 3.13
C ARG A 207 -28.61 17.77 4.63
N TRP A 208 -27.48 18.44 4.93
CA TRP A 208 -26.90 18.56 6.28
C TRP A 208 -27.83 19.20 7.31
N SER A 209 -28.53 20.29 6.95
CA SER A 209 -29.41 20.98 7.87
C SER A 209 -30.63 20.15 8.28
N GLU A 210 -31.15 19.35 7.37
CA GLU A 210 -32.26 18.43 7.65
C GLU A 210 -31.76 17.22 8.47
N ALA A 211 -30.56 16.72 8.20
CA ALA A 211 -29.93 15.69 9.01
C ALA A 211 -29.77 16.16 10.48
N GLU A 212 -29.31 17.40 10.70
CA GLU A 212 -29.18 17.98 12.03
C GLU A 212 -30.54 18.02 12.77
N GLN A 213 -31.64 18.34 12.06
CA GLN A 213 -32.99 18.32 12.63
C GLN A 213 -33.43 16.91 13.05
N GLN A 214 -33.19 15.90 12.23
CA GLN A 214 -33.52 14.52 12.58
C GLN A 214 -32.71 14.02 13.79
N PHE A 215 -31.42 14.32 13.86
CA PHE A 215 -30.61 13.97 15.03
C PHE A 215 -30.98 14.78 16.27
N ALA A 216 -31.47 16.00 16.11
CA ALA A 216 -32.04 16.77 17.23
C ALA A 216 -33.35 16.13 17.75
N ALA A 217 -34.22 15.66 16.84
CA ALA A 217 -35.41 14.90 17.21
C ALA A 217 -35.05 13.61 17.95
N LEU A 218 -34.09 12.84 17.43
CA LEU A 218 -33.58 11.63 18.06
C LEU A 218 -33.05 11.90 19.50
N ARG A 219 -32.31 13.00 19.70
CA ARG A 219 -31.77 13.37 21.01
C ARG A 219 -32.87 13.76 22.01
N ASN A 220 -33.98 14.28 21.51
CA ASN A 220 -35.09 14.75 22.34
C ASN A 220 -36.14 13.69 22.66
N LEU A 221 -35.93 12.45 22.17
CA LEU A 221 -36.80 11.33 22.53
C LEU A 221 -36.82 11.10 24.05
N PRO A 222 -38.00 10.79 24.64
CA PRO A 222 -38.08 10.42 26.04
C PRO A 222 -37.19 9.23 26.32
N LYS A 223 -36.36 9.34 27.36
CA LYS A 223 -35.49 8.23 27.79
C LYS A 223 -36.39 7.13 28.36
N PRO A 224 -36.18 5.87 27.97
CA PRO A 224 -36.85 4.76 28.67
C PRO A 224 -36.46 4.84 30.13
N ASP A 225 -37.49 4.79 31.01
CA ASP A 225 -37.30 4.89 32.46
C ASP A 225 -36.24 3.88 32.90
N ALA A 226 -35.19 4.38 33.56
CA ALA A 226 -34.03 3.62 34.01
C ALA A 226 -34.41 2.47 35.00
N ALA A 227 -35.66 2.41 35.46
CA ALA A 227 -36.17 1.41 36.38
C ALA A 227 -36.73 0.13 35.68
N ALA A 228 -37.07 0.20 34.40
CA ALA A 228 -37.76 -0.91 33.73
C ALA A 228 -36.83 -1.98 33.10
N ASN A 229 -35.61 -1.62 32.69
CA ASN A 229 -34.71 -2.54 31.99
C ASN A 229 -33.23 -2.33 32.32
N ALA A 230 -32.82 -2.88 33.48
CA ALA A 230 -31.39 -2.97 33.81
C ALA A 230 -30.62 -3.94 32.88
N LYS A 231 -31.28 -4.70 32.01
CA LYS A 231 -30.68 -5.65 31.05
C LYS A 231 -30.21 -4.99 29.76
N GLU A 232 -30.83 -3.89 29.33
CA GLU A 232 -30.31 -3.09 28.21
C GLU A 232 -29.50 -1.93 28.78
N LYS A 233 -28.18 -2.05 28.79
CA LYS A 233 -27.32 -0.89 28.58
C LYS A 233 -27.66 -0.36 27.18
N THR A 234 -28.79 0.32 27.06
CA THR A 234 -29.12 1.10 25.88
C THR A 234 -27.91 1.98 25.62
N LEU A 235 -27.20 1.67 24.55
CA LEU A 235 -26.35 2.64 23.87
C LEU A 235 -27.14 3.92 23.89
N THR A 236 -26.68 4.89 24.65
CA THR A 236 -27.45 6.10 24.82
C THR A 236 -27.61 6.69 23.44
N HIS A 237 -28.82 6.60 22.83
CA HIS A 237 -29.17 7.24 21.54
C HIS A 237 -28.66 8.68 21.49
N ASP A 238 -28.46 9.25 22.63
CA ASP A 238 -27.86 10.53 22.93
C ASP A 238 -26.43 10.71 22.38
N GLU A 239 -25.52 9.74 22.55
CA GLU A 239 -24.14 9.85 22.05
C GLU A 239 -24.07 9.78 20.53
N TYR A 240 -24.77 8.78 19.93
CA TYR A 240 -24.85 8.67 18.49
C TYR A 240 -25.48 9.91 17.85
N ALA A 241 -26.60 10.36 18.40
CA ALA A 241 -27.29 11.56 17.92
C ALA A 241 -26.42 12.82 18.03
N MET A 242 -25.65 12.96 19.11
CA MET A 242 -24.75 14.11 19.30
C MET A 242 -23.57 14.08 18.33
N VAL A 243 -22.94 12.93 18.16
CA VAL A 243 -21.83 12.76 17.20
C VAL A 243 -22.30 12.99 15.76
N SER A 244 -23.46 12.43 15.41
CA SER A 244 -24.00 12.56 14.06
C SER A 244 -24.46 14.00 13.75
N ALA A 245 -25.07 14.68 14.72
CA ALA A 245 -25.39 16.11 14.59
C ALA A 245 -24.12 16.98 14.47
N ALA A 246 -23.07 16.64 15.23
CA ALA A 246 -21.78 17.32 15.11
C ALA A 246 -21.15 17.14 13.73
N ASN A 247 -21.22 15.91 13.16
CA ASN A 247 -20.78 15.65 11.80
C ASN A 247 -21.59 16.45 10.77
N ALA A 248 -22.93 16.53 10.93
CA ALA A 248 -23.78 17.32 10.05
C ALA A 248 -23.40 18.82 10.09
N ALA A 249 -23.16 19.36 11.28
CA ALA A 249 -22.69 20.74 11.44
C ALA A 249 -21.30 20.96 10.80
N TYR A 250 -20.37 20.02 10.98
CA TYR A 250 -19.05 20.05 10.34
C TYR A 250 -19.12 20.09 8.82
N TYR A 251 -19.91 19.21 8.21
CA TYR A 251 -20.09 19.21 6.75
C TYR A 251 -20.82 20.47 6.25
N SER A 252 -21.72 21.05 7.05
CA SER A 252 -22.33 22.35 6.73
C SER A 252 -21.29 23.48 6.72
N ALA A 253 -20.33 23.47 7.65
CA ALA A 253 -19.23 24.41 7.68
C ALA A 253 -18.36 24.32 6.42
N ILE A 254 -17.97 23.11 6.01
CA ILE A 254 -17.17 22.88 4.79
C ILE A 254 -17.90 23.43 3.56
N LYS A 255 -19.20 23.12 3.41
CA LYS A 255 -20.01 23.61 2.28
C LYS A 255 -20.05 25.12 2.20
N GLU A 256 -20.25 25.80 3.31
CA GLU A 256 -20.27 27.27 3.38
C GLU A 256 -18.90 27.85 3.01
N GLY A 257 -17.80 27.28 3.53
CA GLY A 257 -16.43 27.72 3.25
C GLY A 257 -16.02 27.61 1.77
N VAL A 258 -16.59 26.65 1.04
CA VAL A 258 -16.33 26.48 -0.40
C VAL A 258 -17.08 27.53 -1.25
N LEU A 259 -18.33 27.85 -0.89
CA LEU A 259 -19.23 28.62 -1.75
C LEU A 259 -18.80 30.08 -1.97
N LYS A 260 -18.25 30.76 -0.96
CA LYS A 260 -17.83 32.19 -1.07
C LYS A 260 -16.73 32.54 -0.06
N ARG A 261 -15.53 32.11 -0.23
CA ARG A 261 -14.36 32.30 0.67
C ARG A 261 -14.07 33.76 1.08
N ASN A 262 -14.63 34.76 0.40
CA ASN A 262 -14.36 36.17 0.63
C ASN A 262 -15.57 36.95 1.20
N ASP A 263 -16.70 36.29 1.47
CA ASP A 263 -17.88 36.94 2.04
C ASP A 263 -17.84 36.86 3.58
N PRO A 264 -17.73 37.98 4.30
CA PRO A 264 -17.68 37.98 5.77
C PRO A 264 -18.88 37.29 6.44
N LYS A 265 -20.05 37.31 5.80
CA LYS A 265 -21.26 36.64 6.30
C LYS A 265 -21.15 35.12 6.21
N VAL A 266 -20.50 34.62 5.14
CA VAL A 266 -20.26 33.17 4.94
C VAL A 266 -19.22 32.69 5.93
N LEU A 267 -18.11 33.39 6.08
CA LEU A 267 -17.09 33.08 7.09
C LEU A 267 -17.65 33.02 8.51
N LYS A 268 -18.58 33.94 8.84
CA LYS A 268 -19.23 33.93 10.16
C LYS A 268 -20.12 32.70 10.36
N ARG A 269 -20.88 32.26 9.33
CA ARG A 269 -21.70 31.05 9.40
C ARG A 269 -20.84 29.79 9.46
N GLU A 270 -19.79 29.76 8.69
CA GLU A 270 -18.80 28.67 8.75
C GLU A 270 -18.26 28.50 10.17
N GLU A 271 -17.84 29.59 10.79
CA GLU A 271 -17.35 29.58 12.18
C GLU A 271 -18.45 29.17 13.17
N GLU A 272 -19.69 29.64 13.00
CA GLU A 272 -20.84 29.21 13.82
C GLU A 272 -21.09 27.69 13.71
N HIS A 273 -20.96 27.10 12.53
CA HIS A 273 -21.09 25.67 12.33
C HIS A 273 -19.93 24.89 12.96
N TYR A 274 -18.68 25.35 12.82
CA TYR A 274 -17.53 24.73 13.49
C TYR A 274 -17.66 24.78 15.02
N GLU A 275 -18.08 25.92 15.59
CA GLU A 275 -18.32 26.07 17.04
C GLU A 275 -19.42 25.13 17.54
N ARG A 276 -20.50 24.98 16.77
CA ARG A 276 -21.57 24.03 17.08
C ARG A 276 -21.07 22.59 17.07
N ALA A 277 -20.36 22.18 16.03
CA ALA A 277 -19.77 20.85 15.94
C ALA A 277 -18.79 20.59 17.10
N TYR A 278 -17.91 21.55 17.38
CA TYR A 278 -16.96 21.47 18.49
C TYR A 278 -17.66 21.27 19.84
N SER A 279 -18.69 22.07 20.12
CA SER A 279 -19.44 22.00 21.38
C SER A 279 -20.18 20.67 21.55
N LEU A 280 -20.70 20.08 20.48
CA LEU A 280 -21.37 18.79 20.48
C LEU A 280 -20.39 17.64 20.75
N PHE A 281 -19.23 17.63 20.08
CA PHE A 281 -18.18 16.64 20.35
C PHE A 281 -17.65 16.77 21.77
N GLN A 282 -17.42 17.97 22.25
CA GLN A 282 -16.95 18.21 23.62
C GLN A 282 -17.97 17.73 24.66
N LYS A 283 -19.27 18.02 24.48
CA LYS A 283 -20.34 17.53 25.35
C LYS A 283 -20.44 16.01 25.35
N THR A 284 -20.21 15.37 24.20
CA THR A 284 -20.18 13.89 24.11
C THR A 284 -19.01 13.34 24.91
N LEU A 285 -17.83 13.94 24.81
CA LEU A 285 -16.64 13.52 25.56
C LEU A 285 -16.76 13.80 27.08
N GLN A 286 -17.48 14.85 27.48
CA GLN A 286 -17.80 15.09 28.90
C GLN A 286 -18.70 14.01 29.48
N LYS A 287 -19.63 13.45 28.68
CA LYS A 287 -20.49 12.34 29.11
C LYS A 287 -19.78 11.01 29.07
N ASN A 288 -19.02 10.78 28.00
CA ASN A 288 -18.27 9.53 27.78
C ASN A 288 -16.88 9.87 27.22
N GLY A 289 -15.90 9.98 28.11
CA GLY A 289 -14.50 10.29 27.74
C GLY A 289 -13.84 9.23 26.86
N SER A 290 -14.42 8.04 26.75
CA SER A 290 -13.91 6.96 25.90
C SER A 290 -14.55 6.90 24.50
N ASN A 291 -15.38 7.88 24.13
CA ASN A 291 -16.00 7.95 22.82
C ASN A 291 -15.00 8.37 21.73
N VAL A 292 -14.49 7.38 21.02
CA VAL A 292 -13.47 7.53 19.98
C VAL A 292 -13.95 8.40 18.81
N TYR A 293 -15.21 8.28 18.42
CA TYR A 293 -15.76 9.04 17.28
C TYR A 293 -15.85 10.54 17.61
N ALA A 294 -16.26 10.87 18.81
CA ALA A 294 -16.29 12.26 19.26
C ALA A 294 -14.89 12.86 19.38
N ALA A 295 -13.92 12.10 19.89
CA ALA A 295 -12.54 12.55 19.98
C ALA A 295 -11.90 12.71 18.58
N ASN A 296 -12.19 11.80 17.65
CA ASN A 296 -11.74 11.91 16.26
C ASN A 296 -12.32 13.19 15.60
N GLY A 297 -13.62 13.43 15.74
CA GLY A 297 -14.26 14.64 15.22
C GLY A 297 -13.70 15.93 15.82
N LEU A 298 -13.40 15.94 17.11
CA LEU A 298 -12.73 17.08 17.77
C LEU A 298 -11.34 17.31 17.17
N GLY A 299 -10.55 16.25 16.95
CA GLY A 299 -9.23 16.32 16.32
C GLY A 299 -9.30 16.91 14.90
N ILE A 300 -10.31 16.53 14.12
CA ILE A 300 -10.54 17.06 12.76
C ILE A 300 -10.78 18.58 12.84
N ILE A 301 -11.71 19.04 13.70
CA ILE A 301 -12.01 20.48 13.83
C ILE A 301 -10.78 21.28 14.28
N LEU A 302 -9.99 20.75 15.21
CA LEU A 302 -8.75 21.39 15.64
C LEU A 302 -7.75 21.52 14.49
N ALA A 303 -7.63 20.49 13.65
CA ALA A 303 -6.76 20.51 12.47
C ALA A 303 -7.22 21.56 11.44
N GLU A 304 -8.53 21.62 11.14
CA GLU A 304 -9.12 22.62 10.22
C GLU A 304 -8.91 24.05 10.69
N ARG A 305 -8.99 24.28 11.98
CA ARG A 305 -8.70 25.59 12.62
C ARG A 305 -7.21 25.92 12.72
N GLY A 306 -6.33 25.08 12.18
CA GLY A 306 -4.88 25.29 12.22
C GLY A 306 -4.20 24.93 13.54
N ARG A 307 -4.94 24.40 14.54
CA ARG A 307 -4.38 23.92 15.83
C ARG A 307 -3.79 22.53 15.68
N ILE A 308 -2.81 22.40 14.77
CA ILE A 308 -2.29 21.12 14.28
C ILE A 308 -1.63 20.29 15.38
N ASP A 309 -0.94 20.93 16.35
CA ASP A 309 -0.27 20.21 17.44
C ASP A 309 -1.26 19.60 18.41
N GLU A 310 -2.33 20.29 18.71
CA GLU A 310 -3.40 19.77 19.55
C GLU A 310 -4.16 18.65 18.86
N ALA A 311 -4.46 18.82 17.56
CA ALA A 311 -5.06 17.75 16.75
C ALA A 311 -4.19 16.49 16.77
N LYS A 312 -2.87 16.63 16.62
CA LYS A 312 -1.92 15.52 16.70
C LYS A 312 -2.04 14.78 18.05
N THR A 313 -2.06 15.53 19.15
CA THR A 313 -2.17 14.94 20.50
C THR A 313 -3.48 14.18 20.66
N VAL A 314 -4.60 14.77 20.21
CA VAL A 314 -5.92 14.13 20.27
C VAL A 314 -5.92 12.81 19.47
N PHE A 315 -5.43 12.81 18.22
CA PHE A 315 -5.38 11.59 17.42
C PHE A 315 -4.45 10.51 18.00
N GLN A 316 -3.37 10.89 18.67
CA GLN A 316 -2.49 9.94 19.37
C GLN A 316 -3.24 9.27 20.54
N ILE A 317 -3.92 10.05 21.38
CA ILE A 317 -4.72 9.50 22.50
C ILE A 317 -5.81 8.58 21.97
N VAL A 318 -6.49 8.96 20.88
CA VAL A 318 -7.52 8.13 20.24
C VAL A 318 -6.94 6.81 19.73
N GLN A 319 -5.78 6.84 19.10
CA GLN A 319 -5.11 5.65 18.60
C GLN A 319 -4.69 4.72 19.73
N GLU A 320 -4.12 5.25 20.80
CA GLU A 320 -3.73 4.48 21.99
C GLU A 320 -4.96 3.83 22.66
N GLY A 321 -6.04 4.58 22.82
CA GLY A 321 -7.30 4.09 23.40
C GLY A 321 -7.96 3.00 22.57
N MET A 322 -7.86 3.06 21.24
CA MET A 322 -8.36 2.00 20.36
C MET A 322 -7.46 0.77 20.35
N ALA A 323 -6.15 0.95 20.34
CA ALA A 323 -5.19 -0.14 20.41
C ALA A 323 -5.37 -0.96 21.68
N ALA A 324 -5.63 -0.30 22.81
CA ALA A 324 -5.93 -0.96 24.10
C ALA A 324 -7.24 -1.82 24.05
N LYS A 325 -8.18 -1.46 23.18
CA LYS A 325 -9.43 -2.23 22.97
C LYS A 325 -9.30 -3.28 21.85
N GLY A 326 -8.12 -3.44 21.24
CA GLY A 326 -7.90 -4.36 20.12
C GLY A 326 -8.62 -3.97 18.83
N SER A 327 -9.12 -2.73 18.75
CA SER A 327 -9.83 -2.19 17.59
C SER A 327 -9.01 -1.05 16.99
N ILE A 328 -8.85 -1.03 15.67
CA ILE A 328 -8.20 0.06 14.94
C ILE A 328 -9.18 0.56 13.87
N ASN A 329 -9.41 1.88 13.84
CA ASN A 329 -10.21 2.51 12.79
C ASN A 329 -9.26 3.12 11.74
N PRO A 330 -9.42 2.79 10.44
CA PRO A 330 -8.60 3.34 9.37
C PRO A 330 -8.66 4.87 9.27
N ASP A 331 -9.80 5.49 9.55
CA ASP A 331 -9.98 6.95 9.47
C ASP A 331 -9.03 7.71 10.40
N ILE A 332 -8.72 7.13 11.56
CA ILE A 332 -7.78 7.74 12.51
C ILE A 332 -6.36 7.76 11.94
N LEU A 333 -5.94 6.67 11.27
CA LEU A 333 -4.64 6.62 10.61
C LEU A 333 -4.56 7.63 9.46
N ILE A 334 -5.65 7.78 8.71
CA ILE A 334 -5.74 8.75 7.62
C ILE A 334 -5.66 10.18 8.17
N ASN A 335 -6.45 10.49 9.20
CA ASN A 335 -6.45 11.81 9.84
C ASN A 335 -5.09 12.17 10.47
N GLN A 336 -4.43 11.21 11.12
CA GLN A 336 -3.04 11.39 11.56
C GLN A 336 -2.10 11.66 10.37
N GLY A 337 -2.27 10.92 9.27
CA GLY A 337 -1.54 11.16 8.03
C GLY A 337 -1.71 12.59 7.53
N HIS A 338 -2.93 13.13 7.55
CA HIS A 338 -3.21 14.53 7.18
C HIS A 338 -2.52 15.53 8.12
N VAL A 339 -2.52 15.28 9.42
CA VAL A 339 -1.80 16.10 10.40
C VAL A 339 -0.29 16.09 10.14
N TYR A 340 0.31 14.91 9.89
CA TYR A 340 1.74 14.82 9.54
C TYR A 340 2.04 15.51 8.21
N LEU A 341 1.15 15.40 7.23
CA LEU A 341 1.26 16.09 5.95
C LEU A 341 1.26 17.62 6.15
N ALA A 342 0.35 18.14 6.99
CA ALA A 342 0.27 19.57 7.32
C ALA A 342 1.54 20.07 8.04
N LYS A 343 2.19 19.22 8.83
CA LYS A 343 3.48 19.51 9.49
C LYS A 343 4.70 19.32 8.59
N ALA A 344 4.51 19.05 7.29
CA ALA A 344 5.58 18.73 6.34
C ALA A 344 6.41 17.47 6.71
N GLN A 345 5.85 16.58 7.52
CA GLN A 345 6.44 15.29 7.89
C GLN A 345 5.96 14.20 6.92
N TYR A 346 6.33 14.34 5.66
CA TYR A 346 5.79 13.58 4.52
C TYR A 346 6.06 12.07 4.58
N VAL A 347 7.22 11.68 5.11
CA VAL A 347 7.60 10.27 5.27
C VAL A 347 6.68 9.57 6.28
N GLN A 348 6.38 10.23 7.41
CA GLN A 348 5.46 9.69 8.42
C GLN A 348 4.03 9.62 7.87
N ALA A 349 3.59 10.66 7.17
CA ALA A 349 2.28 10.67 6.51
C ALA A 349 2.14 9.52 5.51
N SER A 350 3.13 9.32 4.64
CA SER A 350 3.12 8.23 3.65
C SER A 350 3.02 6.85 4.29
N LYS A 351 3.78 6.58 5.38
CA LYS A 351 3.73 5.31 6.12
C LYS A 351 2.35 5.04 6.74
N LEU A 352 1.67 6.09 7.25
CA LEU A 352 0.33 5.94 7.81
C LEU A 352 -0.71 5.62 6.75
N TYR A 353 -0.66 6.30 5.58
CA TYR A 353 -1.53 5.98 4.45
C TYR A 353 -1.27 4.58 3.90
N GLU A 354 -0.01 4.17 3.79
CA GLU A 354 0.37 2.82 3.38
C GLU A 354 -0.17 1.76 4.34
N ARG A 355 -0.04 2.01 5.64
CA ARG A 355 -0.61 1.13 6.67
C ARG A 355 -2.13 1.05 6.58
N ALA A 356 -2.82 2.18 6.40
CA ALA A 356 -4.26 2.20 6.20
C ALA A 356 -4.67 1.39 4.96
N GLN A 357 -3.96 1.57 3.83
CA GLN A 357 -4.20 0.87 2.59
C GLN A 357 -4.02 -0.65 2.71
N SER A 358 -2.91 -1.09 3.30
CA SER A 358 -2.58 -2.51 3.37
C SER A 358 -3.45 -3.27 4.38
N GLN A 359 -3.72 -2.68 5.54
CA GLN A 359 -4.42 -3.37 6.63
C GLN A 359 -5.95 -3.37 6.48
N PHE A 360 -6.54 -2.31 5.90
CA PHE A 360 -7.99 -2.12 5.90
C PHE A 360 -8.62 -2.09 4.52
N TYR A 361 -7.91 -1.59 3.53
CA TYR A 361 -8.47 -1.39 2.18
C TYR A 361 -7.91 -2.33 1.13
N PHE A 362 -7.04 -3.27 1.51
CA PHE A 362 -6.44 -4.25 0.60
C PHE A 362 -5.83 -3.62 -0.66
N ASN A 363 -5.32 -2.40 -0.52
CA ASN A 363 -4.77 -1.57 -1.60
C ASN A 363 -5.78 -1.23 -2.72
N GLN A 364 -7.05 -1.04 -2.38
CA GLN A 364 -8.12 -0.75 -3.35
C GLN A 364 -8.78 0.61 -3.17
N ASN A 365 -8.42 1.38 -2.13
CA ASN A 365 -9.02 2.70 -1.90
C ASN A 365 -8.23 3.77 -2.66
N GLU A 366 -8.82 4.31 -3.73
CA GLU A 366 -8.23 5.33 -4.59
C GLU A 366 -7.97 6.66 -3.87
N ASN A 367 -8.81 7.05 -2.92
CA ASN A 367 -8.63 8.31 -2.19
C ASN A 367 -7.42 8.27 -1.27
N VAL A 368 -7.23 7.16 -0.54
CA VAL A 368 -6.03 7.00 0.30
C VAL A 368 -4.76 6.93 -0.55
N MET A 369 -4.84 6.33 -1.76
CA MET A 369 -3.72 6.37 -2.72
C MET A 369 -3.41 7.80 -3.18
N LEU A 370 -4.43 8.64 -3.39
CA LEU A 370 -4.22 10.05 -3.71
C LEU A 370 -3.48 10.79 -2.59
N TYR A 371 -3.86 10.57 -1.32
CA TYR A 371 -3.17 11.16 -0.18
C TYR A 371 -1.72 10.67 -0.04
N GLN A 372 -1.49 9.38 -0.28
CA GLN A 372 -0.15 8.78 -0.28
C GLN A 372 0.70 9.37 -1.41
N ALA A 373 0.15 9.47 -2.61
CA ALA A 373 0.83 10.07 -3.76
C ALA A 373 1.17 11.55 -3.51
N ARG A 374 0.26 12.30 -2.86
CA ARG A 374 0.52 13.68 -2.43
C ARG A 374 1.69 13.75 -1.45
N ALA A 375 1.73 12.86 -0.46
CA ALA A 375 2.84 12.83 0.50
C ALA A 375 4.19 12.57 -0.18
N HIS A 376 4.25 11.64 -1.14
CA HIS A 376 5.45 11.39 -1.93
C HIS A 376 5.81 12.58 -2.84
N TYR A 377 4.82 13.23 -3.47
CA TYR A 377 5.03 14.42 -4.29
C TYR A 377 5.65 15.56 -3.47
N GLU A 378 5.09 15.87 -2.30
CA GLU A 378 5.58 16.93 -1.42
C GLU A 378 6.98 16.61 -0.84
N ASN A 379 7.28 15.33 -0.65
CA ASN A 379 8.63 14.85 -0.27
C ASN A 379 9.65 14.90 -1.42
N GLY A 380 9.21 15.21 -2.65
CA GLY A 380 10.07 15.25 -3.84
C GLY A 380 10.26 13.89 -4.53
N ASN A 381 9.69 12.80 -4.00
CA ASN A 381 9.77 11.46 -4.55
C ASN A 381 8.73 11.26 -5.68
N LEU A 382 8.95 11.95 -6.80
CA LEU A 382 7.98 11.98 -7.91
C LEU A 382 7.77 10.62 -8.57
N GLU A 383 8.80 9.78 -8.62
CA GLU A 383 8.70 8.42 -9.19
C GLU A 383 7.73 7.55 -8.40
N GLU A 384 7.80 7.58 -7.07
CA GLU A 384 6.86 6.82 -6.23
C GLU A 384 5.44 7.39 -6.33
N ALA A 385 5.29 8.71 -6.36
CA ALA A 385 4.01 9.35 -6.60
C ALA A 385 3.38 8.90 -7.94
N ARG A 386 4.19 8.86 -9.02
CA ARG A 386 3.79 8.36 -10.34
C ARG A 386 3.32 6.90 -10.29
N LYS A 387 4.07 6.04 -9.61
CA LYS A 387 3.73 4.61 -9.47
C LYS A 387 2.40 4.42 -8.75
N ILE A 388 2.18 5.14 -7.64
CA ILE A 388 0.96 5.07 -6.86
C ILE A 388 -0.24 5.57 -7.67
N LEU A 389 -0.11 6.73 -8.34
CA LEU A 389 -1.17 7.30 -9.18
C LEU A 389 -1.52 6.40 -10.38
N ARG A 390 -0.54 5.73 -10.98
CA ARG A 390 -0.80 4.71 -12.02
C ARG A 390 -1.60 3.54 -11.47
N LYS A 391 -1.26 3.03 -10.28
CA LYS A 391 -2.05 1.98 -9.61
C LYS A 391 -3.47 2.46 -9.30
N ALA A 392 -3.61 3.65 -8.75
CA ALA A 392 -4.91 4.24 -8.46
C ALA A 392 -5.77 4.40 -9.72
N LEU A 393 -5.19 4.81 -10.85
CA LEU A 393 -5.90 4.94 -12.13
C LEU A 393 -6.35 3.59 -12.70
N LEU A 394 -5.64 2.49 -12.42
CA LEU A 394 -6.07 1.14 -12.81
C LEU A 394 -7.29 0.69 -12.01
N ILE A 395 -7.40 1.09 -10.74
CA ILE A 395 -8.53 0.76 -9.86
C ILE A 395 -9.74 1.62 -10.22
N ALA A 396 -9.53 2.92 -10.41
CA ALA A 396 -10.59 3.89 -10.69
C ALA A 396 -10.31 4.68 -11.97
N PRO A 397 -10.46 4.06 -13.17
CA PRO A 397 -10.16 4.71 -14.45
C PRO A 397 -11.13 5.87 -14.76
N TRP A 398 -12.31 5.90 -14.14
CA TRP A 398 -13.30 6.98 -14.25
C TRP A 398 -12.94 8.21 -13.42
N ASN A 399 -12.02 8.10 -12.45
CA ASN A 399 -11.66 9.20 -11.57
C ASN A 399 -10.72 10.17 -12.28
N HIS A 400 -11.28 11.30 -12.71
CA HIS A 400 -10.56 12.32 -13.49
C HIS A 400 -9.54 13.09 -12.65
N ARG A 401 -9.72 13.16 -11.33
CA ARG A 401 -8.75 13.79 -10.39
C ARG A 401 -7.44 13.01 -10.37
N ILE A 402 -7.51 11.68 -10.33
CA ILE A 402 -6.30 10.82 -10.40
C ILE A 402 -5.58 11.06 -11.71
N ARG A 403 -6.32 11.13 -12.83
CA ARG A 403 -5.75 11.37 -14.16
C ARG A 403 -5.07 12.73 -14.26
N PHE A 404 -5.70 13.77 -13.67
CA PHE A 404 -5.11 15.11 -13.61
C PHE A 404 -3.82 15.12 -12.79
N ASN A 405 -3.84 14.54 -11.59
CA ASN A 405 -2.67 14.49 -10.71
C ASN A 405 -1.53 13.66 -11.32
N LEU A 406 -1.84 12.56 -12.02
CA LEU A 406 -0.85 11.77 -12.74
C LEU A 406 -0.19 12.59 -13.86
N ALA A 407 -1.00 13.27 -14.67
CA ALA A 407 -0.49 14.14 -15.75
C ALA A 407 0.41 15.25 -15.18
N TYR A 408 0.02 15.83 -14.04
CA TYR A 408 0.78 16.86 -13.36
C TYR A 408 2.13 16.36 -12.84
N VAL A 409 2.15 15.21 -12.17
CA VAL A 409 3.40 14.59 -11.68
C VAL A 409 4.35 14.26 -12.83
N ILE A 410 3.83 13.68 -13.93
CA ILE A 410 4.63 13.39 -15.13
C ILE A 410 5.22 14.66 -15.73
N GLN A 411 4.41 15.72 -15.86
CA GLN A 411 4.87 17.03 -16.33
C GLN A 411 6.02 17.58 -15.47
N GLU A 412 5.86 17.54 -14.15
CA GLU A 412 6.85 18.06 -13.20
C GLU A 412 8.15 17.24 -13.26
N MET A 413 8.06 15.92 -13.38
CA MET A 413 9.23 15.04 -13.55
C MET A 413 10.00 15.38 -14.82
N ALA A 414 9.31 15.48 -15.94
CA ALA A 414 9.90 15.82 -17.23
C ALA A 414 10.58 17.20 -17.18
N GLN A 415 9.92 18.19 -16.57
CA GLN A 415 10.48 19.52 -16.40
C GLN A 415 11.76 19.51 -15.55
N ARG A 416 11.75 18.78 -14.41
CA ARG A 416 12.95 18.64 -13.56
C ARG A 416 14.09 17.96 -14.29
N THR A 417 13.80 16.90 -15.05
CA THR A 417 14.79 16.19 -15.86
C THR A 417 15.39 17.11 -16.94
N LEU A 418 14.57 17.82 -17.71
CA LEU A 418 15.05 18.77 -18.70
C LEU A 418 15.90 19.90 -18.07
N ASN A 419 15.46 20.47 -16.97
CA ASN A 419 16.20 21.51 -16.27
C ASN A 419 17.57 21.01 -15.73
N ARG A 420 17.62 19.74 -15.28
CA ARG A 420 18.85 19.10 -14.81
C ARG A 420 19.80 18.85 -15.97
N THR A 421 19.34 18.27 -17.07
CA THR A 421 20.16 17.97 -18.26
C THR A 421 20.65 19.21 -18.97
N MET A 422 19.91 20.33 -18.90
CA MET A 422 20.38 21.63 -19.39
C MET A 422 21.54 22.20 -18.58
N LYS A 423 21.60 21.92 -17.28
CA LYS A 423 22.62 22.44 -16.37
C LYS A 423 23.83 21.50 -16.22
N SER A 424 23.66 20.23 -16.57
CA SER A 424 24.70 19.21 -16.44
C SER A 424 25.75 19.38 -17.54
N THR A 425 27.01 19.31 -17.17
CA THR A 425 28.15 19.21 -18.07
C THR A 425 28.51 17.78 -18.45
N SER A 426 27.89 16.78 -17.75
CA SER A 426 28.07 15.35 -18.02
C SER A 426 27.24 14.95 -19.25
N SER A 427 27.91 14.34 -20.22
CA SER A 427 27.31 13.87 -21.46
C SER A 427 26.73 12.47 -21.35
N ASP A 428 27.06 11.73 -20.27
CA ASP A 428 26.72 10.32 -20.11
C ASP A 428 25.22 10.11 -19.92
N GLY A 429 24.57 9.40 -20.83
CA GLY A 429 23.14 9.14 -20.82
C GLY A 429 22.23 10.36 -21.00
N ARG A 430 22.78 11.53 -21.37
CA ARG A 430 22.01 12.77 -21.53
C ARG A 430 20.92 12.64 -22.59
N LEU A 431 21.24 12.03 -23.74
CA LEU A 431 20.25 11.79 -24.80
C LEU A 431 19.04 11.00 -24.31
N ALA A 432 19.26 9.87 -23.68
CA ALA A 432 18.19 9.01 -23.15
C ALA A 432 17.33 9.75 -22.11
N GLN A 433 17.94 10.57 -21.25
CA GLN A 433 17.20 11.38 -20.27
C GLN A 433 16.33 12.45 -20.93
N VAL A 434 16.82 13.11 -21.98
CA VAL A 434 16.06 14.13 -22.73
C VAL A 434 14.93 13.47 -23.51
N GLU A 435 15.17 12.35 -24.16
CA GLU A 435 14.15 11.58 -24.90
C GLU A 435 13.04 11.11 -23.95
N SER A 436 13.40 10.50 -22.82
CA SER A 436 12.43 10.08 -21.79
C SER A 436 11.60 11.26 -21.27
N ALA A 437 12.21 12.42 -21.04
CA ALA A 437 11.48 13.60 -20.60
C ALA A 437 10.52 14.15 -21.67
N ILE A 438 10.87 14.04 -22.95
CA ILE A 438 9.99 14.42 -24.06
C ILE A 438 8.81 13.44 -24.17
N GLU A 439 9.05 12.14 -23.99
CA GLU A 439 7.99 11.14 -23.96
C GLU A 439 7.03 11.39 -22.78
N ASP A 440 7.56 11.66 -21.59
CA ASP A 440 6.76 12.03 -20.43
C ASP A 440 5.94 13.30 -20.69
N LEU A 441 6.51 14.36 -21.28
CA LEU A 441 5.73 15.56 -21.65
C LEU A 441 4.64 15.27 -22.68
N THR A 442 4.89 14.41 -23.65
CA THR A 442 3.89 14.03 -24.65
C THR A 442 2.77 13.22 -24.03
N THR A 443 3.10 12.37 -23.04
CA THR A 443 2.13 11.61 -22.28
C THR A 443 1.27 12.52 -21.39
N ALA A 444 1.89 13.45 -20.68
CA ALA A 444 1.18 14.44 -19.87
C ALA A 444 0.24 15.31 -20.75
N LEU A 445 0.73 15.76 -21.91
CA LEU A 445 -0.08 16.53 -22.87
C LEU A 445 -1.33 15.75 -23.29
N LYS A 446 -1.19 14.47 -23.68
CA LYS A 446 -2.33 13.63 -24.10
C LYS A 446 -3.35 13.49 -22.98
N LEU A 447 -2.88 13.28 -21.73
CA LEU A 447 -3.78 13.17 -20.57
C LEU A 447 -4.53 14.49 -20.29
N PHE A 448 -3.85 15.64 -20.37
CA PHE A 448 -4.50 16.94 -20.20
C PHE A 448 -5.45 17.27 -21.37
N GLU A 449 -5.12 16.93 -22.61
CA GLU A 449 -6.03 17.11 -23.75
C GLU A 449 -7.28 16.26 -23.62
N GLN A 450 -7.17 15.00 -23.14
CA GLN A 450 -8.31 14.17 -22.82
C GLN A 450 -9.21 14.80 -21.73
N LEU A 451 -8.60 15.36 -20.67
CA LEU A 451 -9.37 16.06 -19.64
C LEU A 451 -10.05 17.33 -20.17
N GLN A 452 -9.38 18.03 -21.08
CA GLN A 452 -9.94 19.24 -21.69
C GLN A 452 -11.19 18.93 -22.55
N THR A 453 -11.25 17.76 -23.22
CA THR A 453 -12.42 17.35 -24.03
C THR A 453 -13.66 17.07 -23.18
N LEU A 454 -13.49 16.72 -21.91
CA LEU A 454 -14.60 16.45 -20.97
C LEU A 454 -15.36 17.73 -20.55
N GLY A 455 -14.76 18.90 -20.76
CA GLY A 455 -15.37 20.18 -20.41
C GLY A 455 -15.36 20.49 -18.91
N ASN A 456 -16.10 21.52 -18.54
CA ASN A 456 -16.17 22.02 -17.17
C ASN A 456 -17.41 21.48 -16.47
N GLN A 457 -17.34 20.24 -16.01
CA GLN A 457 -18.38 19.66 -15.15
C GLN A 457 -17.83 19.64 -13.71
N ALA A 458 -18.56 20.25 -12.80
CA ALA A 458 -18.19 20.34 -11.38
C ALA A 458 -17.94 18.96 -10.74
N GLU A 459 -18.60 17.92 -11.25
CA GLU A 459 -18.48 16.52 -10.79
C GLU A 459 -17.10 15.91 -11.04
N PHE A 460 -16.28 16.47 -11.94
CA PHE A 460 -14.99 15.87 -12.30
C PHE A 460 -13.83 16.25 -11.37
N GLY A 461 -14.03 17.18 -10.43
CA GLY A 461 -13.04 17.53 -9.41
C GLY A 461 -11.75 18.15 -9.96
N PHE A 462 -11.80 18.79 -11.16
CA PHE A 462 -10.69 19.57 -11.72
C PHE A 462 -11.19 20.81 -12.46
N ASP A 463 -10.34 21.85 -12.55
CA ASP A 463 -10.67 23.11 -13.24
C ASP A 463 -10.21 23.05 -14.72
N ALA A 464 -11.15 23.16 -15.66
CA ALA A 464 -10.87 23.19 -17.09
C ALA A 464 -9.92 24.34 -17.49
N LYS A 465 -9.98 25.49 -16.80
CA LYS A 465 -9.06 26.59 -17.06
C LYS A 465 -7.62 26.22 -16.69
N ARG A 466 -7.43 25.59 -15.54
CA ARG A 466 -6.11 25.05 -15.14
C ARG A 466 -5.60 24.02 -16.13
N THR A 467 -6.48 23.11 -16.59
CA THR A 467 -6.12 22.10 -17.59
C THR A 467 -5.62 22.75 -18.88
N SER A 468 -6.28 23.81 -19.38
CA SER A 468 -5.84 24.53 -20.57
C SER A 468 -4.46 25.20 -20.41
N VAL A 469 -4.16 25.70 -19.21
CA VAL A 469 -2.83 26.24 -18.88
C VAL A 469 -1.76 25.16 -18.97
N HIS A 470 -2.04 23.95 -18.41
CA HIS A 470 -1.09 22.84 -18.48
C HIS A 470 -0.91 22.31 -19.91
N VAL A 471 -1.96 22.26 -20.73
CA VAL A 471 -1.86 21.93 -22.16
C VAL A 471 -0.93 22.94 -22.89
N SER A 472 -1.15 24.24 -22.66
CA SER A 472 -0.32 25.29 -23.26
C SER A 472 1.14 25.19 -22.79
N PHE A 473 1.34 24.93 -21.50
CA PHE A 473 2.67 24.73 -20.93
C PHE A 473 3.40 23.53 -21.55
N CYS A 474 2.74 22.36 -21.65
CA CYS A 474 3.35 21.17 -22.24
C CYS A 474 3.73 21.41 -23.71
N LYS A 475 2.88 22.08 -24.50
CA LYS A 475 3.18 22.44 -25.91
C LYS A 475 4.40 23.36 -26.01
N GLN A 476 4.49 24.37 -25.15
CA GLN A 476 5.66 25.25 -25.10
C GLN A 476 6.94 24.52 -24.66
N ALA A 477 6.84 23.66 -23.64
CA ALA A 477 7.95 22.86 -23.15
C ALA A 477 8.49 21.92 -24.24
N LEU A 478 7.60 21.23 -24.96
CA LEU A 478 7.96 20.38 -26.10
C LEU A 478 8.64 21.17 -27.23
N THR A 479 8.17 22.40 -27.51
CA THR A 479 8.82 23.26 -28.51
C THR A 479 10.22 23.67 -28.05
N LYS A 480 10.39 24.04 -26.78
CA LYS A 480 11.69 24.44 -26.19
C LYS A 480 12.66 23.27 -26.05
N SER A 481 12.18 22.04 -25.93
CA SER A 481 13.04 20.85 -25.80
C SER A 481 13.66 20.38 -27.13
N LYS A 482 13.09 20.76 -28.29
CA LYS A 482 13.63 20.37 -29.61
C LYS A 482 15.12 20.73 -29.83
N PRO A 483 15.55 21.98 -29.66
CA PRO A 483 16.97 22.31 -29.84
C PRO A 483 17.87 21.62 -28.82
N HIS A 484 17.32 21.31 -27.64
CA HIS A 484 18.03 20.58 -26.60
C HIS A 484 18.21 19.09 -26.97
N LEU A 485 17.20 18.48 -27.56
CA LEU A 485 17.29 17.14 -28.13
C LEU A 485 18.32 17.05 -29.25
N GLU A 486 18.27 18.00 -30.20
CA GLU A 486 19.24 18.06 -31.30
C GLU A 486 20.68 18.21 -30.82
N ALA A 487 20.90 19.02 -29.77
CA ALA A 487 22.21 19.18 -29.16
C ALA A 487 22.68 17.85 -28.49
N ALA A 488 21.81 17.19 -27.76
CA ALA A 488 22.13 15.91 -27.12
C ALA A 488 22.40 14.78 -28.15
N GLN A 489 21.65 14.76 -29.26
CA GLN A 489 21.90 13.82 -30.37
C GLN A 489 23.23 14.02 -31.04
N LYS A 490 23.63 15.29 -31.29
CA LYS A 490 24.96 15.62 -31.84
C LYS A 490 26.08 15.21 -30.90
N GLU A 491 25.91 15.43 -29.62
CA GLU A 491 26.87 15.05 -28.59
C GLU A 491 27.03 13.52 -28.53
N GLU A 492 25.95 12.76 -28.46
CA GLU A 492 25.97 11.30 -28.47
C GLU A 492 26.60 10.74 -29.77
N ALA A 493 26.26 11.33 -30.91
CA ALA A 493 26.89 10.96 -32.19
C ALA A 493 28.42 11.20 -32.19
N SER A 494 28.88 12.26 -31.56
CA SER A 494 30.34 12.54 -31.43
C SER A 494 31.03 11.55 -30.51
N ILE A 495 30.39 11.18 -29.39
CA ILE A 495 30.90 10.17 -28.43
C ILE A 495 30.93 8.78 -29.07
N SER A 496 29.89 8.41 -29.77
CA SER A 496 29.81 7.11 -30.45
C SER A 496 30.84 7.01 -31.59
N ALA A 497 31.05 8.11 -32.34
CA ALA A 497 32.09 8.16 -33.34
C ALA A 497 33.52 8.04 -32.74
N ALA A 498 33.75 8.71 -31.60
CA ALA A 498 35.02 8.59 -30.88
C ALA A 498 35.26 7.17 -30.33
N LYS A 499 34.24 6.55 -29.73
CA LYS A 499 34.30 5.16 -29.27
C LYS A 499 34.59 4.18 -30.43
N ASN A 500 33.89 4.36 -31.55
CA ASN A 500 34.09 3.52 -32.73
C ASN A 500 35.51 3.73 -33.32
N ALA A 501 36.01 4.95 -33.34
CA ALA A 501 37.40 5.24 -33.79
C ALA A 501 38.42 4.56 -32.85
N GLN A 502 38.21 4.60 -31.55
CA GLN A 502 39.06 3.88 -30.58
C GLN A 502 39.02 2.36 -30.76
N LEU A 503 37.83 1.81 -30.97
CA LEU A 503 37.68 0.37 -31.22
C LEU A 503 38.35 -0.07 -32.51
N THR A 504 38.22 0.71 -33.59
CA THR A 504 38.92 0.45 -34.85
C THR A 504 40.42 0.57 -34.70
N ALA A 505 40.92 1.57 -33.98
CA ALA A 505 42.33 1.70 -33.67
C ALA A 505 42.88 0.54 -32.82
N ARG A 506 42.15 0.13 -31.81
CA ARG A 506 42.52 -1.08 -31.02
C ARG A 506 42.58 -2.32 -31.88
N ARG A 507 41.59 -2.58 -32.73
CA ARG A 507 41.60 -3.72 -33.66
C ARG A 507 42.79 -3.69 -34.62
N ALA A 508 43.11 -2.50 -35.18
CA ALA A 508 44.26 -2.33 -36.04
C ALA A 508 45.59 -2.61 -35.32
N ILE A 509 45.71 -2.21 -34.05
CA ILE A 509 46.88 -2.56 -33.22
C ILE A 509 46.94 -4.04 -32.91
N GLU A 510 45.85 -4.70 -32.60
CA GLU A 510 45.78 -6.14 -32.34
C GLU A 510 46.11 -6.91 -33.61
N GLU A 511 45.56 -6.54 -34.76
CA GLU A 511 45.87 -7.10 -36.06
C GLU A 511 47.36 -6.92 -36.42
N GLY A 512 47.91 -5.74 -36.16
CA GLY A 512 49.32 -5.45 -36.34
C GLY A 512 50.22 -6.36 -35.45
N ARG A 513 49.87 -6.49 -34.17
CA ARG A 513 50.59 -7.41 -33.25
C ARG A 513 50.46 -8.90 -33.66
N ALA A 514 49.29 -9.31 -34.13
CA ALA A 514 49.09 -10.65 -34.65
C ALA A 514 49.88 -10.90 -35.90
N ALA A 515 49.93 -9.93 -36.82
CA ALA A 515 50.75 -10.03 -38.03
C ALA A 515 52.27 -10.06 -37.73
N GLN A 516 52.73 -9.24 -36.74
CA GLN A 516 54.12 -9.34 -36.28
C GLN A 516 54.49 -10.67 -35.69
N LYS A 517 53.65 -11.23 -34.81
CA LYS A 517 53.85 -12.56 -34.26
C LYS A 517 53.86 -13.64 -35.32
N ALA A 518 52.95 -13.56 -36.30
CA ALA A 518 52.92 -14.52 -37.42
C ALA A 518 54.19 -14.37 -38.31
N ALA A 519 54.69 -13.15 -38.54
CA ALA A 519 55.93 -12.91 -39.26
C ALA A 519 57.16 -13.44 -38.49
N GLU A 520 57.20 -13.26 -37.16
CA GLU A 520 58.24 -13.82 -36.30
C GLU A 520 58.22 -15.35 -36.28
N GLU A 521 57.04 -15.96 -36.22
CA GLU A 521 56.94 -17.44 -36.32
C GLU A 521 57.39 -17.95 -37.69
N LEU A 522 56.97 -17.26 -38.75
CA LEU A 522 57.43 -17.61 -40.10
C LEU A 522 58.94 -17.49 -40.25
N ALA A 523 59.52 -16.40 -39.70
CA ALA A 523 60.97 -16.19 -39.70
C ALA A 523 61.71 -17.27 -38.90
N LYS A 524 61.18 -17.66 -37.73
CA LYS A 524 61.71 -18.80 -36.94
C LYS A 524 61.63 -20.12 -37.71
N GLU A 525 60.52 -20.35 -38.40
CA GLU A 525 60.30 -21.57 -39.19
C GLU A 525 61.24 -21.60 -40.42
N THR A 526 61.45 -20.45 -41.09
CA THR A 526 62.41 -20.36 -42.21
C THR A 526 63.86 -20.57 -41.73
N HIS A 527 64.23 -19.96 -40.60
CA HIS A 527 65.53 -20.15 -39.99
C HIS A 527 65.77 -21.60 -39.53
N ALA A 528 64.76 -22.24 -38.95
CA ALA A 528 64.85 -23.64 -38.59
C ALA A 528 65.06 -24.54 -39.82
N LYS A 529 64.35 -24.27 -40.93
CA LYS A 529 64.52 -24.99 -42.21
C LYS A 529 65.92 -24.79 -42.82
N GLU A 530 66.49 -23.57 -42.70
CA GLU A 530 67.84 -23.22 -43.12
C GLU A 530 68.88 -24.06 -42.32
N LEU A 531 68.72 -24.07 -40.96
CA LEU A 531 69.58 -24.81 -40.05
C LEU A 531 69.48 -26.29 -40.34
N GLU A 532 68.32 -26.84 -40.63
CA GLU A 532 68.11 -28.26 -41.00
C GLU A 532 68.73 -28.59 -42.32
N ALA A 533 68.67 -27.66 -43.32
CA ALA A 533 69.34 -27.78 -44.58
C ALA A 533 70.89 -27.81 -44.45
N ILE A 534 71.43 -26.86 -43.59
CA ILE A 534 72.87 -26.81 -43.29
C ILE A 534 73.31 -28.11 -42.58
N ALA A 535 72.52 -28.59 -41.58
CA ALA A 535 72.82 -29.86 -40.90
C ALA A 535 72.81 -31.04 -41.86
N ALA A 536 71.81 -31.13 -42.75
CA ALA A 536 71.76 -32.14 -43.78
C ALA A 536 72.94 -32.08 -44.77
N GLN A 537 73.36 -30.88 -45.12
CA GLN A 537 74.54 -30.67 -45.96
C GLN A 537 75.83 -31.05 -45.25
N SER A 538 75.99 -30.71 -43.97
CA SER A 538 77.14 -31.12 -43.16
C SER A 538 77.18 -32.63 -42.98
N GLU A 539 76.04 -33.26 -42.76
CA GLU A 539 75.96 -34.71 -42.66
C GLU A 539 76.34 -35.45 -44.00
N ARG A 540 75.91 -34.86 -45.11
CA ARG A 540 76.35 -35.36 -46.43
C ARG A 540 77.87 -35.24 -46.63
N ARG A 541 78.46 -34.08 -46.30
CA ARG A 541 79.90 -33.84 -46.35
C ARG A 541 80.63 -34.81 -45.43
N PHE A 542 80.12 -35.04 -44.24
CA PHE A 542 80.70 -35.99 -43.30
C PHE A 542 80.64 -37.41 -43.85
N LYS A 543 79.53 -37.86 -44.41
CA LYS A 543 79.41 -39.19 -45.06
C LYS A 543 80.31 -39.30 -46.26
N GLU A 544 80.46 -38.29 -47.07
CA GLU A 544 81.38 -38.21 -48.20
C GLU A 544 82.85 -38.28 -47.75
N SER A 545 83.19 -37.54 -46.69
CA SER A 545 84.57 -37.63 -46.13
C SER A 545 84.84 -38.97 -45.48
N GLN A 546 83.87 -39.54 -44.78
CA GLN A 546 83.98 -40.90 -44.24
C GLN A 546 84.11 -41.95 -45.33
N ALA A 547 83.34 -41.83 -46.44
CA ALA A 547 83.49 -42.70 -47.58
C ALA A 547 84.86 -42.54 -48.28
N ARG A 548 85.39 -41.33 -48.41
CA ARG A 548 86.77 -41.06 -48.89
C ARG A 548 87.81 -41.73 -47.98
N TRP A 549 87.69 -41.54 -46.65
CA TRP A 549 88.57 -42.10 -45.63
C TRP A 549 88.56 -43.67 -45.70
N MET A 550 87.35 -44.23 -45.84
CA MET A 550 87.18 -45.65 -46.00
C MET A 550 87.80 -46.21 -47.35
N SER A 551 87.72 -45.39 -48.43
CA SER A 551 88.33 -45.75 -49.72
C SER A 551 89.83 -45.59 -49.71
N GLU A 552 90.42 -44.64 -48.97
CA GLU A 552 91.88 -44.50 -48.79
C GLU A 552 92.47 -45.61 -47.90
N GLN A 553 91.74 -46.14 -46.89
CA GLN A 553 92.18 -47.26 -46.09
C GLN A 553 92.10 -48.58 -46.82
N ALA A 554 91.40 -48.72 -47.93
CA ALA A 554 91.35 -49.93 -48.74
C ALA A 554 92.53 -50.12 -49.69
N VAL A 555 93.41 -49.12 -49.83
CA VAL A 555 94.57 -49.16 -50.78
C VAL A 555 95.90 -49.50 -50.10
N GLU A 556 96.01 -49.45 -48.75
CA GLU A 556 97.26 -49.83 -48.05
C GLU A 556 97.10 -51.09 -47.20
N ARG A 557 97.29 -52.27 -47.83
CA ARG A 557 97.83 -53.49 -47.16
C ARG A 557 99.06 -53.93 -47.88
N PRO A 558 100.16 -53.97 -47.12
CA PRO A 558 100.76 -55.33 -47.01
C PRO A 558 101.17 -55.65 -45.55
N THR A 559 100.90 -56.87 -45.32
CA THR A 559 101.50 -57.88 -44.43
C THR A 559 102.68 -57.47 -43.56
N LYS A 560 102.72 -57.73 -42.28
CA LYS A 560 103.41 -58.78 -41.51
C LYS A 560 103.34 -58.60 -39.99
N LYS A 561 102.82 -59.66 -39.42
CA LYS A 561 103.28 -60.36 -38.20
C LYS A 561 103.73 -59.56 -36.97
N GLY A 562 103.10 -59.84 -35.95
CA GLY A 562 103.74 -60.30 -34.75
C GLY A 562 103.50 -59.54 -33.47
N ALA A 563 102.90 -60.25 -32.60
CA ALA A 563 103.09 -60.35 -31.18
C ALA A 563 102.45 -59.33 -30.19
N LYS A 564 101.53 -59.94 -29.54
CA LYS A 564 101.36 -59.91 -28.09
C LYS A 564 101.32 -58.58 -27.33
N GLY A 565 100.22 -58.42 -26.68
CA GLY A 565 100.24 -58.38 -25.26
C GLY A 565 99.47 -57.25 -24.60
N LEU A 566 98.41 -57.66 -23.97
CA LEU A 566 97.96 -57.16 -22.68
C LEU A 566 97.63 -55.70 -22.43
N GLY A 567 96.46 -55.48 -22.00
CA GLY A 567 96.20 -54.74 -20.83
C GLY A 567 95.10 -53.68 -20.94
N ALA A 568 93.97 -54.12 -20.49
CA ALA A 568 93.03 -53.42 -19.58
C ALA A 568 92.98 -51.88 -19.56
N ALA A 569 91.78 -51.41 -19.77
CA ALA A 569 91.05 -50.33 -19.11
C ALA A 569 91.82 -49.43 -18.12
N PRO A 570 91.22 -48.32 -17.70
CA PRO A 570 89.93 -47.68 -17.89
C PRO A 570 89.99 -46.12 -17.96
N VAL A 571 88.80 -45.54 -18.21
CA VAL A 571 88.22 -44.30 -17.61
C VAL A 571 89.15 -43.14 -17.26
N GLY A 572 88.80 -41.98 -17.77
CA GLY A 572 89.33 -40.71 -17.27
C GLY A 572 88.77 -39.48 -17.96
N GLU A 573 87.92 -38.79 -17.26
CA GLU A 573 87.59 -37.39 -17.47
C GLU A 573 88.87 -36.56 -17.65
N ALA A 574 88.74 -35.49 -18.39
CA ALA A 574 89.44 -34.21 -18.21
C ALA A 574 89.02 -33.30 -19.34
N THR A 575 88.27 -32.33 -19.09
CA THR A 575 88.60 -30.95 -18.66
C THR A 575 89.73 -30.28 -19.41
N SER A 576 89.42 -29.07 -19.69
CA SER A 576 90.24 -27.88 -19.83
C SER A 576 90.58 -27.51 -21.28
N ASP A 577 90.10 -26.38 -21.56
CA ASP A 577 90.70 -25.08 -21.37
C ASP A 577 91.46 -24.55 -22.60
N LEU A 578 91.15 -23.42 -22.88
CA LEU A 578 91.84 -22.23 -23.40
C LEU A 578 91.13 -21.63 -24.57
N SER A 579 90.63 -20.54 -24.35
CA SER A 579 91.00 -19.11 -24.20
C SER A 579 90.88 -18.39 -25.53
N GLU A 580 90.16 -17.39 -25.38
CA GLU A 580 90.41 -15.97 -25.58
C GLU A 580 90.07 -15.40 -26.93
N ASP A 581 89.28 -14.36 -26.72
CA ASP A 581 89.19 -13.09 -27.44
C ASP A 581 88.36 -13.02 -28.73
N ASP A 582 87.16 -12.44 -28.57
CA ASP A 582 86.87 -11.14 -29.15
C ASP A 582 85.56 -10.56 -28.64
N ASP A 583 85.64 -9.33 -28.15
CA ASP A 583 84.61 -8.50 -27.59
C ASP A 583 83.54 -8.15 -28.66
N GLU A 584 82.25 -8.42 -28.31
CA GLU A 584 81.14 -7.56 -28.62
C GLU A 584 80.06 -7.62 -27.54
N PRO A 585 79.52 -6.49 -27.07
CA PRO A 585 78.68 -6.41 -25.88
C PRO A 585 77.31 -6.96 -26.10
N ALA A 586 76.85 -7.88 -25.22
CA ALA A 586 75.50 -8.36 -25.13
C ALA A 586 74.54 -7.22 -24.76
N PRO A 587 73.30 -7.18 -25.28
CA PRO A 587 72.31 -6.18 -24.86
C PRO A 587 71.88 -6.42 -23.42
N GLU A 588 71.98 -5.34 -22.63
CA GLU A 588 71.57 -5.28 -21.24
C GLU A 588 70.15 -5.79 -21.06
N THR A 589 69.95 -6.84 -20.30
CA THR A 589 68.68 -7.24 -19.76
C THR A 589 68.27 -6.22 -18.72
N ARG A 590 67.34 -5.34 -19.11
CA ARG A 590 66.72 -4.36 -18.27
C ARG A 590 66.09 -5.08 -17.09
N ALA A 591 66.44 -4.71 -15.88
CA ALA A 591 65.82 -5.16 -14.63
C ALA A 591 64.31 -4.87 -14.64
N PRO A 592 63.46 -5.70 -14.00
CA PRO A 592 62.04 -5.44 -13.93
C PRO A 592 61.82 -4.04 -13.29
N PRO A 593 60.81 -3.27 -13.80
CA PRO A 593 60.55 -1.94 -13.34
C PRO A 593 60.20 -1.91 -11.87
N THR A 594 60.78 -0.96 -11.14
CA THR A 594 60.54 -0.75 -9.73
C THR A 594 59.04 -0.33 -9.50
N ALA A 595 58.51 -0.59 -8.31
CA ALA A 595 57.13 -0.28 -7.94
C ALA A 595 56.78 1.22 -8.18
N GLU A 596 57.75 2.11 -8.13
CA GLU A 596 57.60 3.54 -8.44
C GLU A 596 57.44 3.82 -9.93
N GLU A 597 58.16 3.09 -10.79
CA GLU A 597 57.97 3.21 -12.24
C GLU A 597 56.68 2.66 -12.74
N LEU A 598 56.17 1.57 -12.12
CA LEU A 598 54.81 1.02 -12.36
C LEU A 598 53.73 2.00 -11.91
N ALA A 599 53.94 2.70 -10.77
CA ALA A 599 52.99 3.70 -10.28
C ALA A 599 52.93 4.92 -11.22
N ARG A 600 54.08 5.41 -11.71
CA ARG A 600 54.12 6.50 -12.70
C ARG A 600 53.52 6.10 -14.03
N GLN A 601 53.66 4.84 -14.45
CA GLN A 601 53.02 4.34 -15.68
C GLN A 601 51.51 4.23 -15.53
N LYS A 602 50.98 3.78 -14.34
CA LYS A 602 49.54 3.77 -14.02
C LYS A 602 48.97 5.20 -13.95
N GLU A 603 49.71 6.15 -13.40
CA GLU A 603 49.29 7.56 -13.32
C GLU A 603 49.27 8.23 -14.70
N ALA A 604 50.21 7.89 -15.57
CA ALA A 604 50.22 8.35 -16.96
C ALA A 604 49.10 7.72 -17.81
N LEU A 605 48.74 6.46 -17.55
CA LEU A 605 47.60 5.77 -18.18
C LEU A 605 46.25 6.30 -17.68
N ALA A 606 46.16 6.65 -16.40
CA ALA A 606 44.98 7.31 -15.82
C ALA A 606 44.78 8.72 -16.38
N ALA A 607 45.88 9.49 -16.56
CA ALA A 607 45.86 10.83 -17.17
C ALA A 607 45.51 10.76 -18.68
N ALA A 608 45.77 9.63 -19.35
CA ALA A 608 45.39 9.38 -20.73
C ALA A 608 43.97 8.79 -20.91
N GLY A 609 43.21 8.59 -19.84
CA GLY A 609 41.85 8.05 -19.89
C GLY A 609 41.76 6.56 -20.29
N LEU A 610 42.81 5.78 -20.06
CA LEU A 610 42.98 4.38 -20.46
C LEU A 610 43.11 3.47 -19.22
N ALA A 611 42.39 3.73 -18.11
CA ALA A 611 42.29 2.84 -16.97
C ALA A 611 41.11 1.88 -17.19
N ASP A 612 41.41 0.62 -17.37
CA ASP A 612 40.40 -0.44 -17.34
C ASP A 612 39.85 -0.60 -15.91
N SER A 613 38.55 -0.48 -15.78
CA SER A 613 37.82 -0.90 -14.58
C SER A 613 37.43 -2.37 -14.76
N ASP A 614 38.25 -3.26 -14.31
CA ASP A 614 37.84 -4.64 -14.01
C ASP A 614 37.33 -4.68 -12.58
N ASP A 615 36.00 -4.59 -12.43
CA ASP A 615 35.31 -4.96 -11.21
C ASP A 615 35.09 -6.47 -11.26
N GLU A 616 35.85 -7.21 -10.52
CA GLU A 616 35.58 -8.60 -10.18
C GLU A 616 34.66 -8.60 -8.97
N ASP A 617 33.46 -9.15 -9.17
CA ASP A 617 32.51 -9.54 -8.14
C ASP A 617 33.12 -10.66 -7.29
N GLU A 618 33.38 -10.42 -6.02
CA GLU A 618 33.57 -11.45 -5.01
C GLU A 618 32.41 -11.41 -4.00
N ASP A 619 31.53 -12.40 -4.12
CA ASP A 619 30.58 -12.83 -3.11
C ASP A 619 31.36 -13.37 -1.90
N GLU A 620 31.18 -12.81 -0.72
CA GLU A 620 31.44 -13.48 0.56
C GLU A 620 30.29 -13.23 1.55
N ASP A 621 29.53 -14.32 1.76
CA ASP A 621 28.68 -14.57 2.91
C ASP A 621 29.54 -14.61 4.19
N GLU A 622 29.16 -13.82 5.21
CA GLU A 622 29.43 -14.22 6.61
C GLU A 622 28.40 -13.63 7.58
N ASP A 623 27.66 -14.55 8.18
CA ASP A 623 26.92 -14.44 9.42
C ASP A 623 27.81 -13.97 10.57
N ALA A 624 27.36 -13.01 11.37
CA ALA A 624 27.55 -13.00 12.82
C ALA A 624 26.76 -11.88 13.52
N GLN A 625 25.87 -12.26 14.39
CA GLN A 625 25.30 -11.48 15.50
C GLN A 625 26.21 -11.54 16.73
N PRO A 626 25.80 -10.95 17.88
CA PRO A 626 25.99 -9.57 18.35
C PRO A 626 26.71 -9.51 19.71
N SER A 627 27.10 -8.36 20.13
CA SER A 627 27.25 -8.05 21.60
C SER A 627 27.43 -6.54 21.81
N ALA A 628 26.53 -5.94 22.50
CA ALA A 628 26.49 -5.44 23.86
C ALA A 628 27.53 -4.37 24.27
N ASP A 629 26.95 -3.28 24.80
CA ASP A 629 27.47 -2.36 25.79
C ASP A 629 28.65 -1.42 25.42
N VAL A 630 28.40 -0.11 25.57
CA VAL A 630 29.10 0.76 26.53
C VAL A 630 28.63 2.23 26.41
N GLU A 631 28.00 2.70 27.51
CA GLU A 631 28.13 3.99 28.18
C GLU A 631 28.11 5.34 27.46
N ALA A 632 27.21 6.16 27.99
CA ALA A 632 27.22 7.63 27.92
C ALA A 632 28.37 8.26 28.71
N PRO A 633 28.73 9.50 28.43
CA PRO A 633 28.85 10.44 29.56
C PRO A 633 28.23 11.84 29.31
N ALA A 634 27.43 12.21 30.30
CA ALA A 634 27.54 13.38 31.17
C ALA A 634 27.50 14.80 30.60
N GLU A 635 26.47 15.46 31.10
CA GLU A 635 26.19 16.86 31.37
C GLU A 635 27.38 17.84 31.40
N LYS A 636 27.11 19.04 30.87
CA LYS A 636 27.61 20.29 31.51
C LYS A 636 26.55 21.41 31.37
N LYS A 637 26.02 21.77 32.52
CA LYS A 637 25.33 23.04 32.84
C LYS A 637 26.23 24.25 32.64
N ARG A 638 25.66 25.38 32.20
CA ARG A 638 25.90 26.76 32.66
C ARG A 638 24.74 27.60 32.10
N SER A 639 23.86 28.08 32.93
CA SER A 639 23.65 29.30 33.74
C SER A 639 23.56 30.59 32.91
N ALA A 640 22.33 31.12 32.90
CA ALA A 640 21.83 32.48 33.16
C ALA A 640 22.59 33.68 32.58
N ASP A 641 21.93 34.55 31.81
CA ASP A 641 21.47 35.85 32.27
C ASP A 641 20.68 36.60 31.19
N GLU A 642 19.60 37.14 31.62
CA GLU A 642 18.88 38.41 31.44
C GLU A 642 18.92 39.18 30.10
N THR A 643 17.69 39.54 29.70
CA THR A 643 17.17 40.83 29.14
C THR A 643 17.52 41.21 27.72
N ASP A 644 16.54 41.25 26.83
CA ASP A 644 15.95 42.51 26.36
C ASP A 644 14.70 42.26 25.48
N GLU A 645 13.64 43.03 25.78
CA GLU A 645 12.45 43.15 24.97
C GLU A 645 12.77 43.79 23.62
N ALA A 646 12.37 43.14 22.52
CA ALA A 646 12.12 43.84 21.27
C ALA A 646 10.99 43.13 20.51
N GLN A 647 9.88 43.83 20.46
CA GLN A 647 8.72 43.58 19.61
C GLN A 647 9.18 43.34 18.16
N ALA A 648 8.88 42.15 17.61
CA ALA A 648 8.88 41.93 16.17
C ALA A 648 7.56 41.25 15.80
N GLU A 649 6.67 42.03 15.18
CA GLU A 649 5.52 41.54 14.42
C GLU A 649 5.94 40.42 13.50
N ALA A 650 5.57 39.18 13.82
CA ALA A 650 5.74 38.04 12.95
C ALA A 650 4.64 38.07 11.89
N ALA A 651 4.98 38.52 10.71
CA ALA A 651 4.17 38.38 9.51
C ALA A 651 3.91 36.88 9.26
N ALA A 652 2.62 36.52 9.18
CA ALA A 652 2.17 35.19 8.83
C ALA A 652 2.76 34.73 7.49
N PRO A 653 3.26 33.49 7.38
CA PRO A 653 3.80 33.00 6.13
C PRO A 653 2.71 32.90 5.07
N LYS A 654 2.87 33.62 3.97
CA LYS A 654 2.03 33.51 2.77
C LYS A 654 1.98 32.06 2.32
N ARG A 655 0.81 31.40 2.44
CA ARG A 655 0.57 30.07 1.88
C ARG A 655 0.88 30.09 0.38
N ARG A 656 1.96 29.41 -0.04
CA ARG A 656 2.18 29.08 -1.44
C ARG A 656 1.09 28.11 -1.86
N ARG A 657 0.23 28.50 -2.81
CA ARG A 657 -0.76 27.64 -3.46
C ARG A 657 -0.02 26.46 -4.11
N ARG A 658 -0.33 25.27 -3.66
CA ARG A 658 0.25 24.01 -4.14
C ARG A 658 -0.63 23.42 -5.22
N ALA A 659 -0.02 22.82 -6.21
CA ALA A 659 -0.64 22.44 -7.47
C ALA A 659 -1.29 21.05 -7.48
N VAL A 660 -1.16 20.27 -6.40
CA VAL A 660 -1.93 19.03 -6.22
C VAL A 660 -3.31 19.44 -5.73
N VAL A 661 -4.35 19.08 -6.48
CA VAL A 661 -5.74 19.42 -6.15
C VAL A 661 -6.07 18.85 -4.79
N ASP A 662 -6.30 19.73 -3.81
CA ASP A 662 -6.76 19.35 -2.48
C ASP A 662 -8.24 18.92 -2.54
N ASP A 663 -8.60 17.93 -1.73
CA ASP A 663 -9.94 17.35 -1.67
C ASP A 663 -10.99 18.32 -1.10
N ASP A 664 -10.58 19.50 -0.65
CA ASP A 664 -11.45 20.44 0.07
C ASP A 664 -12.29 21.33 -0.84
N ASP A 665 -12.19 21.19 -2.17
CA ASP A 665 -12.96 21.98 -3.15
C ASP A 665 -14.11 21.19 -3.80
N ASP A 666 -14.57 20.09 -3.20
CA ASP A 666 -15.70 19.36 -3.73
C ASP A 666 -17.03 19.78 -3.07
N GLU A 667 -17.90 20.27 -3.92
CA GLU A 667 -19.35 20.26 -3.72
C GLU A 667 -19.93 18.84 -3.60
#